data_db4236d0a67a8ed1f654d07b36c97d02
#
_entry.id   db4236d0a67a8ed1f654d07b36c97d02
#
_cell.length_a   1.000
_cell.length_b   1.000
_cell.length_c   1.000
_cell.angle_alpha   90.00
_cell.angle_beta   90.00
_cell.angle_gamma   90.00
#
_symmetry.space_group_name_H-M   'P 1'
#
loop_
_entity.id
_entity.type
_entity.pdbx_description
1 polymer ?
#
loop_
_entity_poly.entity_id
_entity_poly.type
_entity_poly.pdbx_seq_one_letter_code
_entity_poly.pdbx_strand_id
1 'polypeptide(L)'
;ARMPYAPIHEVMEGRNERIKRFYAQVWFESSEDGESVIGVTDPEFEFVHKGEKICKEDIRQFCLVVGNQSDRYIEHTDGVVYAPMDFAGRACWPMTCKTILPKIVDGDVLNLVHMSNGFRILDGAEPLKAGDVVESKAKIVEVTNEETGKRSRIKGYLYRDGKPIVEVTTSFFYRGAFTDFANTYRNIDEQPSRVTLQTTKDVAVLKSKEWFVPLEAESGHELHAGAILELRLSSQYRFKSRAVYSNIKTSGKIMMQVSTKEYVHIADVSYESGESYGNPVVEYLKRHGQPIEDSYYFENGGYSVMPSGNEFTSITHSPGTNFAYSNISSDHNPIHTNPYFADYADLPGTITHGMWTSASSRKFVETFAADNHPERVKAYEVDFVGMVLPNDQLETKLFHVGMKDGRKLIRVTTFNQRGDKVLEGMAEVEQPITGYTFTGQGSQETSMGMDLYARSDIARQLWDRADKHMRETYGISILDIVRNNPKERTVYFGGDKGARIRDNYCSLTYETVDADGNSKVLRLFPDIVEDSPFYTFKSPNGLLQATQFTQPALMLFELSSYADMSAKSLIQKHAPFAGHSLGEYGALSAIGEVLAVEAVVEVGFYRGMTMQRAVERDSLNRSQYSMMAVNPARVGKSFSQEALEFVISSIRHQAKGLLEIVNHNVENWQYVVAGELRLLDTLTNVLNFIFSQKIDVSKLITEMPLEDVQAQLGKIIDGALVKADEKQERDGFINLERGQSTIPLLGIDVPFHSSFLLSGVGPFRNFLLKKLRVNDINYSLLKHL
;
A
#
# COMPACT_ATOMS: atom_id res chain seq x y z
N ALA A 1 -6.30 -47.47 43.86
CA ALA A 1 -7.26 -48.59 43.73
C ALA A 1 -7.95 -48.42 42.38
N ARG A 2 -7.75 -49.37 41.46
CA ARG A 2 -8.53 -49.40 40.22
C ARG A 2 -10.00 -49.50 40.60
N MET A 3 -10.80 -48.59 40.03
CA MET A 3 -12.25 -48.73 40.14
C MET A 3 -12.67 -50.12 39.62
N PRO A 4 -13.71 -50.73 40.22
CA PRO A 4 -14.17 -52.07 39.83
C PRO A 4 -14.77 -52.11 38.41
N TYR A 5 -14.85 -50.99 37.71
CA TYR A 5 -15.39 -50.88 36.35
C TYR A 5 -14.31 -50.25 35.45
N ALA A 6 -14.18 -50.78 34.23
CA ALA A 6 -13.38 -50.10 33.19
C ALA A 6 -13.95 -48.69 32.96
N PRO A 7 -13.14 -47.67 32.98
CA PRO A 7 -13.60 -46.35 32.60
C PRO A 7 -14.30 -46.37 31.22
N ILE A 8 -15.33 -45.55 31.07
CA ILE A 8 -16.17 -45.56 29.84
C ILE A 8 -15.37 -45.39 28.55
N HIS A 9 -14.22 -44.75 28.61
CA HIS A 9 -13.30 -44.53 27.46
C HIS A 9 -12.45 -45.76 27.15
N GLU A 10 -12.31 -46.74 28.06
CA GLU A 10 -11.61 -48.01 27.82
C GLU A 10 -12.47 -49.05 27.12
N VAL A 11 -13.80 -48.86 27.09
CA VAL A 11 -14.72 -49.73 26.36
C VAL A 11 -14.69 -49.36 24.88
N MET A 12 -14.04 -50.17 24.06
CA MET A 12 -13.76 -49.85 22.64
C MET A 12 -15.00 -49.75 21.77
N GLU A 13 -15.99 -50.64 21.96
CA GLU A 13 -17.24 -50.59 21.18
C GLU A 13 -18.05 -49.32 21.47
N GLY A 14 -18.31 -48.51 20.44
CA GLY A 14 -19.01 -47.23 20.51
C GLY A 14 -18.30 -46.16 21.35
N ARG A 15 -16.99 -46.30 21.60
CA ARG A 15 -16.21 -45.41 22.47
C ARG A 15 -16.25 -43.97 22.00
N ASN A 16 -15.97 -43.72 20.71
CA ASN A 16 -15.94 -42.37 20.19
C ASN A 16 -17.28 -41.65 20.28
N GLU A 17 -18.38 -42.34 20.04
CA GLU A 17 -19.72 -41.74 20.18
C GLU A 17 -20.05 -41.37 21.64
N ARG A 18 -19.66 -42.24 22.59
CA ARG A 18 -19.90 -41.94 24.03
C ARG A 18 -19.07 -40.74 24.47
N ILE A 19 -17.84 -40.62 24.01
CA ILE A 19 -16.97 -39.48 24.31
C ILE A 19 -17.56 -38.22 23.71
N LYS A 20 -17.97 -38.25 22.44
CA LYS A 20 -18.59 -37.12 21.75
C LYS A 20 -19.88 -36.66 22.49
N ARG A 21 -20.74 -37.56 22.89
CA ARG A 21 -21.95 -37.24 23.70
C ARG A 21 -21.59 -36.62 25.04
N PHE A 22 -20.55 -37.13 25.73
CA PHE A 22 -20.06 -36.54 26.97
C PHE A 22 -19.61 -35.10 26.74
N TYR A 23 -18.81 -34.83 25.71
CA TYR A 23 -18.36 -33.49 25.39
C TYR A 23 -19.51 -32.59 24.91
N ALA A 24 -20.50 -33.11 24.21
CA ALA A 24 -21.71 -32.36 23.89
C ALA A 24 -22.44 -31.86 25.18
N GLN A 25 -22.49 -32.67 26.24
CA GLN A 25 -23.05 -32.24 27.53
C GLN A 25 -22.16 -31.24 28.29
N VAL A 26 -20.82 -31.28 28.05
CA VAL A 26 -19.87 -30.34 28.68
C VAL A 26 -19.90 -28.98 28.04
N TRP A 27 -20.05 -28.91 26.71
CA TRP A 27 -19.93 -27.67 25.94
C TRP A 27 -21.23 -26.95 25.65
N PHE A 28 -22.38 -27.64 25.73
CA PHE A 28 -23.69 -27.09 25.43
C PHE A 28 -24.64 -27.17 26.58
N GLU A 29 -25.42 -26.12 26.85
CA GLU A 29 -26.46 -26.09 27.85
C GLU A 29 -27.57 -27.09 27.53
N SER A 30 -27.88 -27.27 26.24
CA SER A 30 -28.78 -28.34 25.75
C SER A 30 -27.96 -29.40 25.03
N SER A 31 -28.02 -30.64 25.48
CA SER A 31 -27.35 -31.76 24.79
C SER A 31 -27.83 -31.95 23.36
N GLU A 32 -29.06 -31.55 23.03
CA GLU A 32 -29.63 -31.64 21.69
C GLU A 32 -28.82 -30.83 20.67
N ASP A 33 -28.31 -29.65 21.04
CA ASP A 33 -27.50 -28.81 20.16
C ASP A 33 -26.18 -29.46 19.72
N GLY A 34 -25.52 -30.17 20.62
CA GLY A 34 -24.31 -30.94 20.32
C GLY A 34 -24.61 -32.28 19.63
N GLU A 35 -25.64 -33.00 20.07
CA GLU A 35 -26.02 -34.30 19.50
C GLU A 35 -26.49 -34.18 18.06
N SER A 36 -27.14 -33.06 17.69
CA SER A 36 -27.60 -32.79 16.30
C SER A 36 -26.52 -32.87 15.23
N VAL A 37 -25.26 -32.58 15.59
CA VAL A 37 -24.14 -32.55 14.65
C VAL A 37 -23.27 -33.81 14.66
N ILE A 38 -23.40 -34.70 15.66
CA ILE A 38 -22.54 -35.91 15.79
C ILE A 38 -22.63 -36.79 14.53
N GLY A 39 -23.83 -36.94 13.95
CA GLY A 39 -24.07 -37.78 12.76
C GLY A 39 -23.66 -37.16 11.43
N VAL A 40 -23.23 -35.91 11.39
CA VAL A 40 -22.90 -35.20 10.13
C VAL A 40 -21.71 -35.83 9.43
N THR A 41 -21.89 -36.16 8.15
CA THR A 41 -20.87 -36.71 7.24
C THR A 41 -20.66 -35.90 6.00
N ASP A 42 -21.50 -34.87 5.75
CA ASP A 42 -21.40 -34.01 4.56
C ASP A 42 -20.26 -33.00 4.73
N PRO A 43 -19.23 -32.99 3.85
CA PRO A 43 -18.15 -32.02 3.89
C PRO A 43 -18.58 -30.57 3.59
N GLU A 44 -19.73 -30.38 2.94
CA GLU A 44 -20.28 -29.04 2.64
C GLU A 44 -21.23 -28.52 3.71
N PHE A 45 -21.42 -29.28 4.79
CA PHE A 45 -22.30 -28.86 5.88
C PHE A 45 -21.84 -27.56 6.53
N GLU A 46 -22.74 -26.60 6.66
CA GLU A 46 -22.48 -25.32 7.31
C GLU A 46 -22.97 -25.35 8.76
N PHE A 47 -22.04 -25.21 9.69
CA PHE A 47 -22.34 -25.11 11.11
C PHE A 47 -22.76 -23.67 11.43
N VAL A 48 -23.85 -23.49 12.11
CA VAL A 48 -24.41 -22.18 12.48
C VAL A 48 -24.67 -22.12 13.97
N HIS A 49 -24.36 -20.97 14.57
CA HIS A 49 -24.75 -20.64 15.92
C HIS A 49 -25.25 -19.19 15.98
N LYS A 50 -26.44 -19.00 16.53
CA LYS A 50 -26.99 -17.67 16.83
C LYS A 50 -26.44 -17.25 18.18
N GLY A 51 -25.61 -16.19 18.14
CA GLY A 51 -24.95 -15.70 19.33
C GLY A 51 -25.88 -14.85 20.21
N GLU A 52 -25.44 -14.68 21.43
CA GLU A 52 -26.03 -13.74 22.36
C GLU A 52 -25.53 -12.31 22.14
N LYS A 53 -26.21 -11.37 22.83
CA LYS A 53 -25.76 -9.98 22.86
C LYS A 53 -24.47 -9.86 23.66
N ILE A 54 -23.41 -9.28 23.06
CA ILE A 54 -22.14 -9.04 23.74
C ILE A 54 -22.33 -8.01 24.85
N CYS A 55 -22.02 -8.40 26.09
CA CYS A 55 -22.15 -7.55 27.26
C CYS A 55 -20.84 -6.83 27.58
N LYS A 56 -20.92 -5.57 28.05
CA LYS A 56 -19.77 -4.79 28.51
C LYS A 56 -18.96 -5.53 29.58
N GLU A 57 -19.63 -6.21 30.49
CA GLU A 57 -18.99 -6.95 31.58
C GLU A 57 -18.20 -8.16 31.05
N ASP A 58 -18.74 -8.88 30.07
CA ASP A 58 -18.04 -10.04 29.48
C ASP A 58 -16.70 -9.61 28.82
N ILE A 59 -16.71 -8.48 28.13
CA ILE A 59 -15.48 -7.91 27.51
C ILE A 59 -14.47 -7.59 28.62
N ARG A 60 -14.91 -6.90 29.67
CA ARG A 60 -14.03 -6.50 30.78
C ARG A 60 -13.44 -7.70 31.51
N GLN A 61 -14.27 -8.71 31.84
CA GLN A 61 -13.81 -9.95 32.48
C GLN A 61 -12.83 -10.71 31.58
N PHE A 62 -13.12 -10.81 30.28
CA PHE A 62 -12.18 -11.41 29.33
C PHE A 62 -10.83 -10.69 29.33
N CYS A 63 -10.83 -9.37 29.23
CA CYS A 63 -9.61 -8.56 29.23
C CYS A 63 -8.81 -8.68 30.53
N LEU A 64 -9.50 -8.76 31.67
CA LEU A 64 -8.88 -8.99 32.98
C LEU A 64 -8.15 -10.33 33.01
N VAL A 65 -8.81 -11.40 32.56
CA VAL A 65 -8.31 -12.78 32.63
C VAL A 65 -7.10 -12.98 31.65
N VAL A 66 -7.10 -12.33 30.50
CA VAL A 66 -5.96 -12.40 29.55
C VAL A 66 -4.90 -11.35 29.81
N GLY A 67 -5.14 -10.45 30.78
CA GLY A 67 -4.20 -9.39 31.16
C GLY A 67 -4.04 -8.30 30.11
N ASN A 68 -5.08 -8.01 29.31
CA ASN A 68 -5.10 -6.92 28.34
C ASN A 68 -6.08 -5.82 28.79
N GLN A 69 -5.52 -4.72 29.31
CA GLN A 69 -6.28 -3.61 29.91
C GLN A 69 -6.15 -2.32 29.10
N SER A 70 -6.22 -2.41 27.77
CA SER A 70 -6.26 -1.21 26.92
C SER A 70 -7.51 -0.37 27.26
N ASP A 71 -7.37 0.96 27.27
CA ASP A 71 -8.46 1.91 27.54
C ASP A 71 -9.67 1.67 26.63
N ARG A 72 -9.45 1.23 25.42
CA ARG A 72 -10.49 0.90 24.44
C ARG A 72 -11.42 -0.22 24.87
N TYR A 73 -10.93 -1.13 25.69
CA TYR A 73 -11.67 -2.29 26.20
C TYR A 73 -12.36 -2.04 27.55
N ILE A 74 -12.01 -0.94 28.21
CA ILE A 74 -12.58 -0.55 29.49
C ILE A 74 -13.70 0.47 29.28
N GLU A 75 -13.36 1.64 28.73
CA GLU A 75 -14.28 2.72 28.39
C GLU A 75 -13.57 3.74 27.50
N HIS A 76 -13.89 3.74 26.22
CA HIS A 76 -13.31 4.69 25.28
C HIS A 76 -13.94 6.08 25.43
N THR A 77 -13.28 7.12 24.93
CA THR A 77 -13.72 8.53 24.98
C THR A 77 -15.09 8.79 24.35
N ASP A 78 -15.55 7.90 23.46
CA ASP A 78 -16.89 7.92 22.84
C ASP A 78 -17.96 7.17 23.67
N GLY A 79 -17.59 6.63 24.83
CA GLY A 79 -18.47 5.83 25.69
C GLY A 79 -18.71 4.39 25.22
N VAL A 80 -18.06 3.97 24.13
CA VAL A 80 -18.17 2.62 23.57
C VAL A 80 -17.09 1.72 24.17
N VAL A 81 -17.43 0.49 24.55
CA VAL A 81 -16.49 -0.55 24.97
C VAL A 81 -16.30 -1.51 23.79
N TYR A 82 -15.11 -1.49 23.21
CA TYR A 82 -14.72 -2.43 22.16
C TYR A 82 -14.22 -3.73 22.77
N ALA A 83 -14.33 -4.82 22.00
CA ALA A 83 -13.77 -6.11 22.37
C ALA A 83 -12.40 -6.31 21.71
N PRO A 84 -11.43 -6.94 22.39
CA PRO A 84 -10.20 -7.36 21.74
C PRO A 84 -10.51 -8.40 20.65
N MET A 85 -9.63 -8.48 19.64
CA MET A 85 -9.82 -9.40 18.50
C MET A 85 -10.03 -10.86 18.94
N ASP A 86 -9.32 -11.30 19.99
CA ASP A 86 -9.45 -12.65 20.55
C ASP A 86 -10.82 -12.97 21.15
N PHE A 87 -11.60 -11.95 21.50
CA PHE A 87 -12.98 -12.12 21.95
C PHE A 87 -13.88 -12.75 20.88
N ALA A 88 -13.48 -12.63 19.59
CA ALA A 88 -14.14 -13.36 18.51
C ALA A 88 -14.09 -14.88 18.73
N GLY A 89 -13.01 -15.39 19.32
CA GLY A 89 -12.88 -16.80 19.70
C GLY A 89 -13.97 -17.23 20.71
N ARG A 90 -14.22 -16.40 21.75
CA ARG A 90 -15.32 -16.63 22.67
C ARG A 90 -16.69 -16.56 21.97
N ALA A 91 -16.91 -15.53 21.17
CA ALA A 91 -18.20 -15.33 20.48
C ALA A 91 -18.55 -16.45 19.49
N CYS A 92 -17.54 -17.13 18.91
CA CYS A 92 -17.77 -18.25 18.00
C CYS A 92 -17.52 -19.63 18.64
N TRP A 93 -17.18 -19.71 19.92
CA TRP A 93 -16.84 -20.99 20.58
C TRP A 93 -17.91 -22.06 20.48
N PRO A 94 -19.19 -21.79 20.70
CA PRO A 94 -20.24 -22.82 20.55
C PRO A 94 -20.32 -23.38 19.11
N MET A 95 -20.13 -22.53 18.09
CA MET A 95 -20.06 -22.98 16.70
C MET A 95 -18.78 -23.84 16.48
N THR A 96 -17.63 -23.40 17.02
CA THR A 96 -16.38 -24.15 16.96
C THR A 96 -16.49 -25.53 17.56
N CYS A 97 -17.12 -25.67 18.75
CA CYS A 97 -17.39 -26.97 19.39
C CYS A 97 -18.25 -27.88 18.51
N LYS A 98 -19.24 -27.32 17.79
CA LYS A 98 -20.03 -28.10 16.81
C LYS A 98 -19.17 -28.71 15.71
N THR A 99 -18.06 -28.13 15.33
CA THR A 99 -17.15 -28.65 14.28
C THR A 99 -16.22 -29.78 14.77
N ILE A 100 -16.10 -29.97 16.07
CA ILE A 100 -15.25 -31.04 16.68
C ILE A 100 -15.96 -32.38 16.71
N LEU A 101 -17.28 -32.37 16.88
CA LEU A 101 -18.10 -33.56 17.15
C LEU A 101 -18.50 -34.39 15.91
N PRO A 102 -18.59 -33.88 14.70
CA PRO A 102 -19.15 -34.58 13.55
C PRO A 102 -18.44 -35.89 13.19
N LYS A 103 -19.24 -36.86 12.66
CA LYS A 103 -18.71 -38.13 12.17
C LYS A 103 -17.73 -37.98 11.02
N ILE A 104 -17.85 -36.92 10.21
CA ILE A 104 -16.90 -36.64 9.13
C ILE A 104 -15.46 -36.47 9.64
N VAL A 105 -15.25 -35.95 10.85
CA VAL A 105 -13.94 -35.84 11.48
C VAL A 105 -13.48 -37.18 12.02
N ASP A 106 -14.36 -37.88 12.67
CA ASP A 106 -14.16 -39.20 13.30
C ASP A 106 -12.85 -39.27 14.12
N GLY A 107 -12.65 -38.27 14.97
CA GLY A 107 -11.48 -38.16 15.85
C GLY A 107 -11.82 -38.53 17.27
N ASP A 108 -10.84 -38.99 18.05
CA ASP A 108 -10.94 -39.19 19.49
C ASP A 108 -10.78 -37.86 20.22
N VAL A 109 -11.88 -37.30 20.72
CA VAL A 109 -11.90 -35.98 21.35
C VAL A 109 -11.04 -35.91 22.63
N LEU A 110 -10.78 -37.05 23.32
CA LEU A 110 -9.84 -37.09 24.45
C LEU A 110 -8.38 -36.78 24.02
N ASN A 111 -8.02 -37.10 22.77
CA ASN A 111 -6.71 -36.88 22.23
C ASN A 111 -6.62 -35.60 21.41
N LEU A 112 -7.66 -34.77 21.47
CA LEU A 112 -7.73 -33.47 20.76
C LEU A 112 -6.75 -32.47 21.35
N VAL A 113 -6.00 -31.80 20.46
CA VAL A 113 -5.22 -30.59 20.78
C VAL A 113 -5.58 -29.48 19.82
N HIS A 114 -5.60 -28.26 20.30
CA HIS A 114 -5.78 -27.07 19.48
C HIS A 114 -4.44 -26.69 18.85
N MET A 115 -4.35 -26.65 17.52
CA MET A 115 -3.09 -26.46 16.80
C MET A 115 -2.85 -25.03 16.36
N SER A 116 -3.92 -24.36 15.91
CA SER A 116 -3.78 -22.99 15.41
C SER A 116 -5.09 -22.22 15.55
N ASN A 117 -4.94 -20.89 15.60
CA ASN A 117 -6.08 -19.99 15.54
C ASN A 117 -5.72 -18.72 14.81
N GLY A 118 -6.65 -18.18 14.02
CA GLY A 118 -6.50 -16.94 13.28
C GLY A 118 -7.77 -16.11 13.31
N PHE A 119 -7.57 -14.81 13.34
CA PHE A 119 -8.62 -13.79 13.24
C PHE A 119 -8.23 -12.77 12.18
N ARG A 120 -9.20 -12.33 11.39
CA ARG A 120 -9.07 -11.24 10.44
C ARG A 120 -10.30 -10.36 10.46
N ILE A 121 -10.14 -9.09 10.78
CA ILE A 121 -11.19 -8.08 10.60
C ILE A 121 -11.31 -7.80 9.11
N LEU A 122 -12.51 -7.95 8.56
CA LEU A 122 -12.75 -7.75 7.14
C LEU A 122 -12.71 -6.27 6.77
N ASP A 123 -12.35 -5.96 5.53
CA ASP A 123 -12.23 -4.59 5.05
C ASP A 123 -13.56 -3.82 5.21
N GLY A 124 -13.49 -2.66 5.84
CA GLY A 124 -14.64 -1.81 6.16
C GLY A 124 -15.48 -2.26 7.36
N ALA A 125 -15.11 -3.36 8.03
CA ALA A 125 -15.79 -3.79 9.26
C ALA A 125 -15.22 -3.11 10.50
N GLU A 126 -16.10 -2.70 11.41
CA GLU A 126 -15.72 -2.25 12.75
C GLU A 126 -15.43 -3.45 13.66
N PRO A 127 -14.49 -3.32 14.63
CA PRO A 127 -14.29 -4.32 15.68
C PRO A 127 -15.56 -4.66 16.44
N LEU A 128 -15.57 -5.81 17.09
CA LEU A 128 -16.65 -6.18 18.00
C LEU A 128 -16.74 -5.19 19.17
N LYS A 129 -17.95 -4.91 19.62
CA LYS A 129 -18.22 -3.98 20.72
C LYS A 129 -19.40 -4.42 21.59
N ALA A 130 -19.47 -3.87 22.77
CA ALA A 130 -20.60 -4.05 23.66
C ALA A 130 -21.92 -3.62 22.97
N GLY A 131 -22.93 -4.47 23.08
CA GLY A 131 -24.23 -4.28 22.45
C GLY A 131 -24.40 -5.02 21.13
N ASP A 132 -23.33 -5.49 20.49
CA ASP A 132 -23.41 -6.28 19.26
C ASP A 132 -24.15 -7.59 19.51
N VAL A 133 -24.96 -7.98 18.54
CA VAL A 133 -25.55 -9.35 18.44
C VAL A 133 -24.91 -10.00 17.22
N VAL A 134 -24.23 -11.11 17.43
CA VAL A 134 -23.47 -11.77 16.36
C VAL A 134 -24.00 -13.17 16.07
N GLU A 135 -23.95 -13.56 14.80
CA GLU A 135 -24.18 -14.94 14.35
C GLU A 135 -22.83 -15.49 13.86
N SER A 136 -22.54 -16.75 14.14
CA SER A 136 -21.35 -17.43 13.64
C SER A 136 -21.70 -18.57 12.69
N LYS A 137 -20.97 -18.66 11.57
CA LYS A 137 -21.09 -19.73 10.57
C LYS A 137 -19.71 -20.26 10.23
N ALA A 138 -19.60 -21.57 10.06
CA ALA A 138 -18.34 -22.19 9.68
C ALA A 138 -18.52 -23.45 8.84
N LYS A 139 -17.45 -23.81 8.12
CA LYS A 139 -17.28 -25.09 7.43
C LYS A 139 -15.98 -25.74 7.87
N ILE A 140 -15.97 -27.07 7.90
CA ILE A 140 -14.74 -27.85 7.99
C ILE A 140 -14.16 -27.90 6.58
N VAL A 141 -13.03 -27.23 6.36
CA VAL A 141 -12.41 -27.11 5.04
C VAL A 141 -11.35 -28.18 4.77
N GLU A 142 -10.88 -28.85 5.82
CA GLU A 142 -9.90 -29.91 5.72
C GLU A 142 -10.09 -30.98 6.81
N VAL A 143 -10.01 -32.25 6.41
CA VAL A 143 -9.81 -33.40 7.29
C VAL A 143 -8.76 -34.28 6.65
N THR A 144 -7.57 -34.41 7.25
CA THR A 144 -6.45 -35.15 6.70
C THR A 144 -5.80 -36.05 7.73
N ASN A 145 -5.35 -37.24 7.31
CA ASN A 145 -4.58 -38.15 8.15
C ASN A 145 -3.09 -37.89 7.98
N GLU A 146 -2.43 -37.53 9.07
CA GLU A 146 -1.01 -37.36 9.18
C GLU A 146 -0.34 -38.59 9.83
N GLU A 147 0.97 -38.54 10.01
CA GLU A 147 1.73 -39.66 10.57
C GLU A 147 1.34 -39.98 12.02
N THR A 148 1.15 -38.94 12.82
CA THR A 148 0.92 -39.02 14.26
C THR A 148 -0.51 -38.66 14.68
N GLY A 149 -1.40 -38.41 13.68
CA GLY A 149 -2.77 -38.00 14.01
C GLY A 149 -3.61 -37.63 12.80
N LYS A 150 -4.74 -37.02 13.11
CA LYS A 150 -5.68 -36.49 12.12
C LYS A 150 -5.83 -34.98 12.34
N ARG A 151 -5.70 -34.20 11.29
CA ARG A 151 -5.93 -32.76 11.30
C ARG A 151 -7.34 -32.44 10.81
N SER A 152 -7.99 -31.50 11.51
CA SER A 152 -9.21 -30.85 11.04
C SER A 152 -8.97 -29.34 10.99
N ARG A 153 -9.28 -28.69 9.87
CA ARG A 153 -9.19 -27.23 9.70
C ARG A 153 -10.58 -26.66 9.43
N ILE A 154 -10.90 -25.59 10.15
CA ILE A 154 -12.20 -24.93 10.12
C ILE A 154 -11.97 -23.49 9.62
N LYS A 155 -12.86 -23.02 8.76
CA LYS A 155 -12.97 -21.63 8.36
C LYS A 155 -14.38 -21.13 8.65
N GLY A 156 -14.50 -20.05 9.37
CA GLY A 156 -15.77 -19.46 9.75
C GLY A 156 -15.77 -17.96 9.75
N TYR A 157 -16.96 -17.39 9.95
CA TYR A 157 -17.18 -15.95 9.98
C TYR A 157 -18.14 -15.58 11.10
N LEU A 158 -17.86 -14.44 11.74
CA LEU A 158 -18.84 -13.74 12.57
C LEU A 158 -19.58 -12.72 11.72
N TYR A 159 -20.90 -12.69 11.88
CA TYR A 159 -21.80 -11.79 11.18
C TYR A 159 -22.46 -10.82 12.17
N ARG A 160 -22.56 -9.55 11.76
CA ARG A 160 -23.35 -8.52 12.44
C ARG A 160 -24.30 -7.93 11.40
N ASP A 161 -25.61 -7.93 11.71
CA ASP A 161 -26.66 -7.46 10.78
C ASP A 161 -26.58 -8.13 9.41
N GLY A 162 -26.30 -9.43 9.36
CA GLY A 162 -26.19 -10.23 8.14
C GLY A 162 -24.93 -10.00 7.31
N LYS A 163 -24.00 -9.14 7.77
CA LYS A 163 -22.72 -8.88 7.10
C LYS A 163 -21.58 -9.57 7.84
N PRO A 164 -20.67 -10.26 7.14
CA PRO A 164 -19.49 -10.83 7.77
C PRO A 164 -18.54 -9.71 8.23
N ILE A 165 -18.04 -9.79 9.45
CA ILE A 165 -17.17 -8.77 10.06
C ILE A 165 -15.80 -9.32 10.48
N VAL A 166 -15.74 -10.57 10.92
CA VAL A 166 -14.49 -11.23 11.32
C VAL A 166 -14.43 -12.61 10.69
N GLU A 167 -13.35 -12.90 9.99
CA GLU A 167 -12.99 -14.25 9.59
C GLU A 167 -12.25 -14.94 10.73
N VAL A 168 -12.61 -16.18 11.01
CA VAL A 168 -12.00 -17.01 12.04
C VAL A 168 -11.52 -18.29 11.40
N THR A 169 -10.24 -18.62 11.59
CA THR A 169 -9.66 -19.90 11.21
C THR A 169 -9.19 -20.63 12.45
N THR A 170 -9.39 -21.94 12.50
CA THR A 170 -8.90 -22.76 13.61
C THR A 170 -8.54 -24.16 13.11
N SER A 171 -7.56 -24.78 13.73
CA SER A 171 -7.17 -26.15 13.40
C SER A 171 -7.05 -26.99 14.65
N PHE A 172 -7.59 -28.19 14.56
CA PHE A 172 -7.50 -29.19 15.61
C PHE A 172 -6.72 -30.40 15.12
N PHE A 173 -6.04 -31.05 16.05
CA PHE A 173 -5.29 -32.26 15.80
C PHE A 173 -5.68 -33.34 16.80
N TYR A 174 -6.10 -34.50 16.28
CA TYR A 174 -6.47 -35.67 17.06
C TYR A 174 -5.27 -36.64 17.02
N ARG A 175 -4.55 -36.75 18.12
CA ARG A 175 -3.37 -37.61 18.22
C ARG A 175 -3.77 -39.08 18.10
N GLY A 176 -2.99 -39.88 17.40
CA GLY A 176 -3.24 -41.30 17.20
C GLY A 176 -2.94 -41.77 15.78
N ALA A 177 -3.16 -43.03 15.52
CA ALA A 177 -2.97 -43.62 14.18
C ALA A 177 -4.32 -43.76 13.45
N PHE A 178 -4.43 -43.13 12.30
CA PHE A 178 -5.63 -43.15 11.45
C PHE A 178 -5.29 -43.78 10.09
N THR A 179 -5.94 -44.89 9.75
CA THR A 179 -5.72 -45.63 8.52
C THR A 179 -6.88 -45.58 7.55
N ASP A 180 -8.05 -45.13 8.00
CA ASP A 180 -9.21 -44.92 7.15
C ASP A 180 -9.19 -43.54 6.52
N PHE A 181 -9.23 -43.49 5.18
CA PHE A 181 -9.21 -42.26 4.38
C PHE A 181 -10.58 -41.91 3.80
N ALA A 182 -11.66 -42.65 4.08
CA ALA A 182 -12.97 -42.45 3.46
C ALA A 182 -13.55 -41.04 3.63
N ASN A 183 -13.31 -40.43 4.80
CA ASN A 183 -13.80 -39.08 5.13
C ASN A 183 -12.71 -38.01 5.06
N THR A 184 -11.59 -38.29 4.42
CA THR A 184 -10.49 -37.30 4.34
C THR A 184 -10.58 -36.47 3.06
N TYR A 185 -10.47 -35.18 3.23
CA TYR A 185 -10.53 -34.21 2.15
C TYR A 185 -9.82 -32.90 2.51
N ARG A 186 -9.55 -32.08 1.48
CA ARG A 186 -9.05 -30.72 1.61
C ARG A 186 -9.69 -29.84 0.55
N ASN A 187 -10.35 -28.77 0.98
CA ASN A 187 -10.86 -27.71 0.13
C ASN A 187 -9.92 -26.50 0.31
N ILE A 188 -9.26 -26.07 -0.76
CA ILE A 188 -8.24 -25.03 -0.73
C ILE A 188 -8.42 -24.05 -1.88
N ASP A 189 -8.27 -22.76 -1.59
CA ASP A 189 -7.99 -21.77 -2.62
C ASP A 189 -6.51 -21.83 -2.95
N GLU A 190 -6.20 -22.22 -4.20
CA GLU A 190 -4.81 -22.33 -4.67
C GLU A 190 -4.18 -20.93 -4.73
N GLN A 191 -2.85 -20.90 -4.59
CA GLN A 191 -2.14 -19.62 -4.72
C GLN A 191 -2.36 -19.02 -6.10
N PRO A 192 -2.90 -17.76 -6.19
CA PRO A 192 -3.05 -17.10 -7.47
C PRO A 192 -1.74 -17.03 -8.23
N SER A 193 -1.78 -17.31 -9.51
CA SER A 193 -0.57 -17.41 -10.33
C SER A 193 -0.71 -16.63 -11.62
N ARG A 194 0.38 -16.00 -12.04
CA ARG A 194 0.51 -15.30 -13.31
C ARG A 194 1.26 -16.17 -14.32
N VAL A 195 0.69 -16.35 -15.49
CA VAL A 195 1.30 -17.10 -16.61
C VAL A 195 1.48 -16.16 -17.79
N THR A 196 2.72 -16.03 -18.29
CA THR A 196 3.01 -15.27 -19.52
C THR A 196 3.20 -16.23 -20.67
N LEU A 197 2.37 -16.11 -21.71
CA LEU A 197 2.45 -16.90 -22.93
C LEU A 197 3.46 -16.25 -23.89
N GLN A 198 4.72 -16.66 -23.85
CA GLN A 198 5.79 -16.01 -24.61
C GLN A 198 5.68 -16.26 -26.11
N THR A 199 5.20 -17.43 -26.51
CA THR A 199 5.17 -17.89 -27.91
C THR A 199 3.80 -18.41 -28.32
N THR A 200 3.56 -18.52 -29.63
CA THR A 200 2.36 -19.17 -30.19
C THR A 200 2.26 -20.64 -29.79
N LYS A 201 3.42 -21.29 -29.51
CA LYS A 201 3.47 -22.67 -28.98
C LYS A 201 2.88 -22.72 -27.56
N ASP A 202 3.17 -21.75 -26.70
CA ASP A 202 2.63 -21.70 -25.34
C ASP A 202 1.10 -21.53 -25.36
N VAL A 203 0.60 -20.71 -26.28
CA VAL A 203 -0.85 -20.55 -26.53
C VAL A 203 -1.47 -21.89 -26.94
N ALA A 204 -0.86 -22.61 -27.90
CA ALA A 204 -1.35 -23.90 -28.37
C ALA A 204 -1.32 -24.95 -27.24
N VAL A 205 -0.26 -24.99 -26.43
CA VAL A 205 -0.12 -25.88 -25.28
C VAL A 205 -1.20 -25.61 -24.25
N LEU A 206 -1.49 -24.36 -23.91
CA LEU A 206 -2.55 -24.02 -22.96
C LEU A 206 -3.93 -24.43 -23.50
N LYS A 207 -4.25 -24.09 -24.73
CA LYS A 207 -5.52 -24.45 -25.38
C LYS A 207 -5.74 -25.94 -25.52
N SER A 208 -4.67 -26.75 -25.55
CA SER A 208 -4.75 -28.24 -25.64
C SER A 208 -4.99 -28.92 -24.28
N LYS A 209 -5.04 -28.17 -23.17
CA LYS A 209 -5.29 -28.75 -21.85
C LYS A 209 -6.76 -29.10 -21.70
N GLU A 210 -7.06 -30.32 -21.25
CA GLU A 210 -8.42 -30.82 -21.03
C GLU A 210 -9.21 -29.96 -20.01
N TRP A 211 -8.52 -29.32 -19.11
CA TRP A 211 -9.10 -28.47 -18.08
C TRP A 211 -9.31 -27.01 -18.51
N PHE A 212 -8.87 -26.61 -19.73
CA PHE A 212 -9.05 -25.28 -20.26
C PHE A 212 -10.41 -25.19 -20.98
N VAL A 213 -11.33 -24.39 -20.45
CA VAL A 213 -12.68 -24.22 -21.01
C VAL A 213 -12.79 -22.77 -21.54
N PRO A 214 -12.66 -22.56 -22.86
CA PRO A 214 -12.78 -21.23 -23.44
C PRO A 214 -14.21 -20.70 -23.29
N LEU A 215 -14.34 -19.41 -22.99
CA LEU A 215 -15.64 -18.73 -23.08
C LEU A 215 -15.96 -18.47 -24.55
N GLU A 216 -17.26 -18.53 -24.90
CA GLU A 216 -17.72 -18.13 -26.21
C GLU A 216 -17.43 -16.64 -26.43
N ALA A 217 -17.01 -16.26 -27.64
CA ALA A 217 -16.35 -15.01 -27.98
C ALA A 217 -17.23 -13.74 -27.87
N GLU A 218 -17.84 -13.46 -26.72
CA GLU A 218 -18.46 -12.16 -26.45
C GLU A 218 -17.43 -11.08 -26.10
N SER A 219 -16.22 -11.44 -25.69
CA SER A 219 -15.21 -10.48 -25.21
C SER A 219 -14.35 -9.84 -26.31
N GLY A 220 -14.36 -10.39 -27.54
CA GLY A 220 -13.52 -9.88 -28.65
C GLY A 220 -11.98 -10.05 -28.44
N HIS A 221 -11.57 -10.68 -27.34
CA HIS A 221 -10.16 -10.85 -27.00
C HIS A 221 -9.71 -12.31 -27.19
N GLU A 222 -8.79 -12.53 -28.12
CA GLU A 222 -8.20 -13.84 -28.36
C GLU A 222 -6.83 -13.99 -27.66
N LEU A 223 -6.55 -15.22 -27.18
CA LEU A 223 -5.23 -15.57 -26.67
C LEU A 223 -4.17 -15.45 -27.76
N HIS A 224 -3.10 -14.71 -27.46
CA HIS A 224 -1.98 -14.45 -28.36
C HIS A 224 -0.63 -14.63 -27.67
N ALA A 225 0.45 -14.71 -28.45
CA ALA A 225 1.81 -14.64 -27.91
C ALA A 225 2.06 -13.27 -27.27
N GLY A 226 2.63 -13.25 -26.08
CA GLY A 226 2.80 -12.07 -25.24
C GLY A 226 1.68 -11.86 -24.21
N ALA A 227 0.58 -12.61 -24.28
CA ALA A 227 -0.53 -12.47 -23.32
C ALA A 227 -0.09 -12.85 -21.89
N ILE A 228 -0.52 -12.04 -20.94
CA ILE A 228 -0.33 -12.26 -19.50
C ILE A 228 -1.67 -12.70 -18.92
N LEU A 229 -1.66 -13.83 -18.24
CA LEU A 229 -2.85 -14.46 -17.65
C LEU A 229 -2.73 -14.49 -16.12
N GLU A 230 -3.83 -14.24 -15.41
CA GLU A 230 -3.96 -14.53 -13.99
C GLU A 230 -4.95 -15.68 -13.79
N LEU A 231 -4.55 -16.67 -13.03
CA LEU A 231 -5.36 -17.82 -12.67
C LEU A 231 -5.64 -17.80 -11.17
N ARG A 232 -6.94 -17.83 -10.84
CA ARG A 232 -7.44 -17.95 -9.47
C ARG A 232 -8.29 -19.20 -9.39
N LEU A 233 -7.83 -20.18 -8.61
CA LEU A 233 -8.37 -21.53 -8.60
C LEU A 233 -8.76 -21.94 -7.19
N SER A 234 -9.82 -22.77 -7.11
CA SER A 234 -10.19 -23.51 -5.91
C SER A 234 -10.13 -24.99 -6.22
N SER A 235 -9.51 -25.77 -5.34
CA SER A 235 -9.36 -27.21 -5.49
C SER A 235 -9.98 -27.96 -4.33
N GLN A 236 -10.64 -29.07 -4.66
CA GLN A 236 -11.14 -30.06 -3.68
C GLN A 236 -10.36 -31.35 -3.91
N TYR A 237 -9.71 -31.82 -2.86
CA TYR A 237 -8.98 -33.08 -2.84
C TYR A 237 -9.69 -34.06 -1.93
N ARG A 238 -9.94 -35.29 -2.40
CA ARG A 238 -10.35 -36.43 -1.58
C ARG A 238 -9.22 -37.45 -1.58
N PHE A 239 -8.87 -37.96 -0.41
CA PHE A 239 -7.74 -38.84 -0.26
C PHE A 239 -8.16 -40.32 -0.30
N LYS A 240 -7.35 -41.17 -0.89
CA LYS A 240 -7.39 -42.63 -0.79
C LYS A 240 -6.28 -43.16 0.13
N SER A 241 -5.17 -42.44 0.16
CA SER A 241 -4.04 -42.62 1.08
C SER A 241 -3.30 -41.29 1.21
N ARG A 242 -2.25 -41.22 2.01
CA ARG A 242 -1.42 -40.00 2.13
C ARG A 242 -0.80 -39.56 0.78
N ALA A 243 -0.56 -40.48 -0.14
CA ALA A 243 0.10 -40.20 -1.41
C ALA A 243 -0.84 -40.27 -2.64
N VAL A 244 -2.08 -40.73 -2.46
CA VAL A 244 -3.01 -40.95 -3.56
C VAL A 244 -4.34 -40.28 -3.26
N TYR A 245 -4.83 -39.52 -4.23
CA TYR A 245 -6.18 -38.95 -4.20
C TYR A 245 -7.20 -39.92 -4.81
N SER A 246 -8.35 -40.07 -4.20
CA SER A 246 -9.48 -40.77 -4.79
C SER A 246 -10.24 -39.94 -5.81
N ASN A 247 -10.22 -38.61 -5.62
CA ASN A 247 -10.80 -37.62 -6.53
C ASN A 247 -10.13 -36.26 -6.34
N ILE A 248 -9.93 -35.54 -7.44
CA ILE A 248 -9.52 -34.15 -7.44
C ILE A 248 -10.51 -33.37 -8.30
N LYS A 249 -11.03 -32.25 -7.77
CA LYS A 249 -11.84 -31.30 -8.53
C LYS A 249 -11.23 -29.92 -8.40
N THR A 250 -10.93 -29.29 -9.55
CA THR A 250 -10.38 -27.93 -9.59
C THR A 250 -11.23 -27.07 -10.51
N SER A 251 -11.62 -25.91 -10.04
CA SER A 251 -12.35 -24.93 -10.81
C SER A 251 -11.77 -23.53 -10.59
N GLY A 252 -12.01 -22.62 -11.52
CA GLY A 252 -11.58 -21.24 -11.39
C GLY A 252 -11.67 -20.48 -12.68
N LYS A 253 -11.09 -19.28 -12.69
CA LYS A 253 -11.16 -18.34 -13.81
C LYS A 253 -9.76 -18.02 -14.33
N ILE A 254 -9.68 -17.85 -15.64
CA ILE A 254 -8.49 -17.34 -16.33
C ILE A 254 -8.82 -15.94 -16.82
N MET A 255 -8.11 -14.98 -16.25
CA MET A 255 -8.22 -13.57 -16.58
C MET A 255 -7.04 -13.16 -17.45
N MET A 256 -7.26 -12.55 -18.61
CA MET A 256 -6.19 -12.03 -19.46
C MET A 256 -6.03 -10.54 -19.21
N GLN A 257 -4.80 -10.12 -19.02
CA GLN A 257 -4.45 -8.71 -18.90
C GLN A 257 -4.57 -8.02 -20.27
N VAL A 258 -5.45 -7.04 -20.38
CA VAL A 258 -5.65 -6.23 -21.61
C VAL A 258 -5.01 -4.85 -21.47
N SER A 259 -4.87 -4.35 -20.25
CA SER A 259 -4.05 -3.18 -19.91
C SER A 259 -3.39 -3.42 -18.56
N THR A 260 -2.56 -2.50 -18.11
CA THR A 260 -1.76 -2.67 -16.87
C THR A 260 -2.60 -3.06 -15.63
N LYS A 261 -3.88 -2.70 -15.61
CA LYS A 261 -4.81 -3.01 -14.49
C LYS A 261 -6.15 -3.61 -14.90
N GLU A 262 -6.38 -3.76 -16.19
CA GLU A 262 -7.63 -4.32 -16.71
C GLU A 262 -7.44 -5.78 -17.11
N TYR A 263 -8.29 -6.62 -16.54
CA TYR A 263 -8.29 -8.04 -16.80
C TYR A 263 -9.68 -8.44 -17.33
N VAL A 264 -9.68 -9.19 -18.42
CA VAL A 264 -10.89 -9.74 -19.03
C VAL A 264 -10.96 -11.23 -18.80
N HIS A 265 -12.11 -11.73 -18.38
CA HIS A 265 -12.35 -13.15 -18.21
C HIS A 265 -12.46 -13.82 -19.58
N ILE A 266 -11.50 -14.72 -19.88
CA ILE A 266 -11.38 -15.33 -21.22
C ILE A 266 -11.65 -16.84 -21.25
N ALA A 267 -11.50 -17.52 -20.11
CA ALA A 267 -11.71 -18.94 -19.98
C ALA A 267 -11.97 -19.35 -18.54
N ASP A 268 -12.62 -20.46 -18.34
CA ASP A 268 -12.73 -21.12 -17.06
C ASP A 268 -11.73 -22.28 -16.97
N VAL A 269 -11.40 -22.65 -15.75
CA VAL A 269 -10.72 -23.92 -15.43
C VAL A 269 -11.77 -24.88 -14.88
N SER A 270 -11.84 -26.06 -15.46
CA SER A 270 -12.69 -27.14 -14.97
C SER A 270 -11.92 -28.46 -15.11
N TYR A 271 -11.59 -29.06 -13.99
CA TYR A 271 -10.90 -30.34 -13.94
C TYR A 271 -11.52 -31.24 -12.90
N GLU A 272 -11.77 -32.47 -13.27
CA GLU A 272 -12.18 -33.52 -12.33
C GLU A 272 -11.48 -34.83 -12.69
N SER A 273 -10.88 -35.48 -11.71
CA SER A 273 -10.24 -36.79 -11.91
C SER A 273 -10.89 -37.84 -11.01
N GLY A 274 -10.73 -39.08 -11.37
CA GLY A 274 -10.79 -40.20 -10.43
C GLY A 274 -9.48 -40.31 -9.63
N GLU A 275 -9.03 -41.56 -9.40
CA GLU A 275 -7.78 -41.83 -8.69
C GLU A 275 -6.57 -41.17 -9.37
N SER A 276 -5.80 -40.40 -8.62
CA SER A 276 -4.66 -39.63 -9.13
C SER A 276 -3.58 -39.43 -8.07
N TYR A 277 -2.33 -39.25 -8.54
CA TYR A 277 -1.18 -38.91 -7.69
C TYR A 277 -0.89 -37.41 -7.61
N GLY A 278 -1.55 -36.58 -8.41
CA GLY A 278 -1.36 -35.15 -8.44
C GLY A 278 -2.42 -34.39 -9.23
N ASN A 279 -2.40 -33.07 -9.10
CA ASN A 279 -3.31 -32.16 -9.79
C ASN A 279 -2.60 -31.55 -11.01
N PRO A 280 -2.96 -31.95 -12.25
CA PRO A 280 -2.27 -31.45 -13.45
C PRO A 280 -2.42 -29.95 -13.68
N VAL A 281 -3.47 -29.33 -13.14
CA VAL A 281 -3.64 -27.87 -13.22
C VAL A 281 -2.62 -27.17 -12.36
N VAL A 282 -2.48 -27.60 -11.10
CA VAL A 282 -1.50 -27.05 -10.15
C VAL A 282 -0.07 -27.32 -10.63
N GLU A 283 0.20 -28.53 -11.18
CA GLU A 283 1.50 -28.86 -11.76
C GLU A 283 1.85 -27.99 -12.99
N TYR A 284 0.85 -27.64 -13.80
CA TYR A 284 1.05 -26.68 -14.89
C TYR A 284 1.45 -25.32 -14.36
N LEU A 285 0.77 -24.81 -13.30
CA LEU A 285 1.09 -23.52 -12.68
C LEU A 285 2.49 -23.51 -12.03
N LYS A 286 2.89 -24.59 -11.38
CA LYS A 286 4.24 -24.72 -10.82
C LYS A 286 5.35 -24.66 -11.89
N ARG A 287 5.07 -25.12 -13.12
CA ARG A 287 6.06 -25.14 -14.22
C ARG A 287 6.07 -23.86 -15.05
N HIS A 288 4.92 -23.23 -15.25
CA HIS A 288 4.73 -22.12 -16.20
C HIS A 288 4.26 -20.83 -15.55
N GLY A 289 3.78 -20.89 -14.32
CA GLY A 289 3.28 -19.75 -13.57
C GLY A 289 4.30 -19.17 -12.61
N GLN A 290 4.10 -17.93 -12.27
CA GLN A 290 4.74 -17.25 -11.14
C GLN A 290 3.67 -16.95 -10.10
N PRO A 291 3.86 -17.33 -8.83
CA PRO A 291 2.93 -16.96 -7.77
C PRO A 291 2.74 -15.44 -7.72
N ILE A 292 1.50 -15.03 -7.58
CA ILE A 292 1.20 -13.63 -7.31
C ILE A 292 1.35 -13.45 -5.81
N GLU A 293 2.47 -12.84 -5.42
CA GLU A 293 2.72 -12.51 -4.03
C GLU A 293 2.10 -11.15 -3.72
N ASP A 294 1.27 -11.11 -2.72
CA ASP A 294 0.68 -9.88 -2.18
C ASP A 294 1.48 -9.29 -1.01
N SER A 295 2.55 -9.99 -0.62
CA SER A 295 3.39 -9.65 0.53
C SER A 295 4.86 -9.53 0.11
N TYR A 296 5.55 -8.56 0.69
CA TYR A 296 6.99 -8.37 0.55
C TYR A 296 7.68 -8.67 1.87
N TYR A 297 8.67 -9.55 1.87
CA TYR A 297 9.50 -9.87 3.05
C TYR A 297 10.87 -9.25 2.93
N PHE A 298 11.40 -8.74 4.05
CA PHE A 298 12.73 -8.14 4.10
C PHE A 298 13.83 -9.20 3.99
N GLU A 299 14.82 -8.94 3.14
CA GLU A 299 15.92 -9.88 2.86
C GLU A 299 16.74 -10.26 4.10
N ASN A 300 16.88 -9.35 5.06
CA ASN A 300 17.61 -9.57 6.31
C ASN A 300 16.78 -10.24 7.44
N GLY A 301 15.55 -10.70 7.14
CA GLY A 301 14.64 -11.31 8.11
C GLY A 301 13.96 -10.32 9.05
N GLY A 302 14.11 -9.01 8.81
CA GLY A 302 13.42 -7.97 9.56
C GLY A 302 14.18 -7.48 10.80
N TYR A 303 13.49 -6.68 11.61
CA TYR A 303 14.03 -6.07 12.83
C TYR A 303 13.02 -6.12 13.98
N SER A 304 13.54 -6.14 15.23
CA SER A 304 12.70 -6.11 16.42
C SER A 304 11.94 -4.79 16.51
N VAL A 305 10.63 -4.87 16.78
CA VAL A 305 9.80 -3.69 17.08
C VAL A 305 9.77 -3.37 18.58
N MET A 306 10.37 -4.22 19.41
CA MET A 306 10.50 -3.98 20.84
C MET A 306 11.54 -2.89 21.09
N PRO A 307 11.22 -1.88 21.91
CA PRO A 307 12.21 -0.89 22.32
C PRO A 307 13.40 -1.54 23.02
N SER A 308 14.61 -1.02 22.76
CA SER A 308 15.81 -1.45 23.47
C SER A 308 15.84 -0.80 24.86
N GLY A 309 15.87 -1.61 25.92
CA GLY A 309 15.98 -1.15 27.32
C GLY A 309 15.27 -2.09 28.30
N ASN A 310 15.65 -2.05 29.55
CA ASN A 310 15.06 -2.89 30.61
C ASN A 310 13.69 -2.36 31.12
N GLU A 311 13.25 -1.21 30.63
CA GLU A 311 11.98 -0.59 31.05
C GLU A 311 10.76 -1.21 30.36
N PHE A 312 10.97 -1.90 29.23
CA PHE A 312 9.90 -2.53 28.45
C PHE A 312 10.00 -4.04 28.58
N THR A 313 8.89 -4.66 28.92
CA THR A 313 8.82 -6.12 29.04
C THR A 313 7.67 -6.67 28.22
N SER A 314 7.94 -7.79 27.56
CA SER A 314 6.96 -8.65 26.91
C SER A 314 6.74 -9.96 27.69
N ILE A 315 7.00 -9.93 28.97
CA ILE A 315 6.83 -11.08 29.86
C ILE A 315 5.42 -11.10 30.43
N THR A 316 4.81 -12.27 30.41
CA THR A 316 3.56 -12.57 31.09
C THR A 316 3.68 -13.92 31.80
N HIS A 317 2.81 -14.18 32.78
CA HIS A 317 2.75 -15.46 33.47
C HIS A 317 1.43 -16.14 33.19
N SER A 318 1.46 -17.42 32.88
CA SER A 318 0.26 -18.20 32.75
C SER A 318 -0.44 -18.30 34.13
N PRO A 319 -1.77 -18.35 34.15
CA PRO A 319 -2.51 -18.43 35.44
C PRO A 319 -2.18 -19.71 36.23
N GLY A 320 -2.16 -19.62 37.54
CA GLY A 320 -1.95 -20.80 38.40
C GLY A 320 -3.09 -21.84 38.31
N THR A 321 -4.22 -21.41 37.79
CA THR A 321 -5.37 -22.28 37.46
C THR A 321 -6.10 -21.78 36.24
N ASN A 322 -6.64 -22.67 35.41
CA ASN A 322 -7.29 -22.31 34.14
C ASN A 322 -8.82 -22.06 34.29
N PHE A 323 -9.39 -22.13 35.49
CA PHE A 323 -10.84 -21.97 35.70
C PHE A 323 -11.37 -20.62 35.25
N ALA A 324 -10.64 -19.52 35.51
CA ALA A 324 -11.06 -18.18 35.13
C ALA A 324 -11.23 -18.05 33.62
N TYR A 325 -10.27 -18.57 32.87
CA TYR A 325 -10.34 -18.54 31.41
C TYR A 325 -11.40 -19.52 30.85
N SER A 326 -11.49 -20.74 31.41
CA SER A 326 -12.53 -21.71 31.05
C SER A 326 -13.93 -21.12 31.17
N ASN A 327 -14.21 -20.42 32.28
CA ASN A 327 -15.51 -19.80 32.50
C ASN A 327 -15.81 -18.66 31.52
N ILE A 328 -14.84 -17.75 31.27
CA ILE A 328 -15.11 -16.61 30.40
C ILE A 328 -15.08 -16.97 28.91
N SER A 329 -14.34 -17.97 28.51
CA SER A 329 -14.25 -18.44 27.11
C SER A 329 -15.33 -19.45 26.75
N SER A 330 -16.00 -20.05 27.74
CA SER A 330 -16.89 -21.21 27.62
C SER A 330 -16.16 -22.47 27.12
N ASP A 331 -14.84 -22.50 27.15
CA ASP A 331 -14.06 -23.71 26.88
C ASP A 331 -13.91 -24.54 28.16
N HIS A 332 -14.88 -25.41 28.37
CA HIS A 332 -14.93 -26.30 29.52
C HIS A 332 -14.25 -27.65 29.29
N ASN A 333 -13.34 -27.76 28.29
CA ASN A 333 -12.60 -28.98 28.07
C ASN A 333 -11.82 -29.37 29.34
N PRO A 334 -12.13 -30.54 29.95
CA PRO A 334 -11.58 -30.89 31.25
C PRO A 334 -10.08 -31.13 31.29
N ILE A 335 -9.39 -31.25 30.15
CA ILE A 335 -7.91 -31.33 30.10
C ILE A 335 -7.24 -30.10 30.70
N HIS A 336 -7.94 -28.96 30.73
CA HIS A 336 -7.41 -27.70 31.26
C HIS A 336 -7.65 -27.53 32.77
N THR A 337 -8.65 -28.22 33.35
CA THR A 337 -9.10 -27.96 34.71
C THR A 337 -9.08 -29.18 35.61
N ASN A 338 -9.01 -30.39 35.03
CA ASN A 338 -9.07 -31.64 35.80
C ASN A 338 -7.78 -32.47 35.53
N PRO A 339 -6.94 -32.68 36.58
CA PRO A 339 -5.70 -33.43 36.43
C PRO A 339 -5.90 -34.88 35.96
N TYR A 340 -7.02 -35.53 36.35
CA TYR A 340 -7.30 -36.88 35.89
C TYR A 340 -7.60 -36.98 34.41
N PHE A 341 -8.29 -35.99 33.84
CA PHE A 341 -8.49 -35.92 32.39
C PHE A 341 -7.20 -35.59 31.63
N ALA A 342 -6.37 -34.73 32.21
CA ALA A 342 -5.05 -34.44 31.62
C ALA A 342 -4.17 -35.72 31.58
N ASP A 343 -4.17 -36.52 32.64
CA ASP A 343 -3.47 -37.80 32.70
C ASP A 343 -4.03 -38.80 31.68
N TYR A 344 -5.36 -38.91 31.56
CA TYR A 344 -5.97 -39.76 30.53
C TYR A 344 -5.67 -39.34 29.11
N ALA A 345 -5.44 -38.06 28.90
CA ALA A 345 -5.03 -37.50 27.61
C ALA A 345 -3.50 -37.58 27.37
N ASP A 346 -2.77 -38.27 28.25
CA ASP A 346 -1.28 -38.37 28.18
C ASP A 346 -0.60 -37.00 28.10
N LEU A 347 -1.07 -36.08 28.99
CA LEU A 347 -0.54 -34.74 29.12
C LEU A 347 0.28 -34.60 30.42
N PRO A 348 1.29 -33.73 30.48
CA PRO A 348 2.15 -33.57 31.67
C PRO A 348 1.45 -32.96 32.89
N GLY A 349 0.18 -32.62 32.75
CA GLY A 349 -0.69 -31.98 33.73
C GLY A 349 -1.78 -31.20 33.06
N THR A 350 -2.59 -30.45 33.82
CA THR A 350 -3.57 -29.52 33.22
C THR A 350 -2.79 -28.45 32.41
N ILE A 351 -3.00 -28.41 31.10
CA ILE A 351 -2.37 -27.45 30.23
C ILE A 351 -3.15 -26.14 30.17
N THR A 352 -2.47 -25.02 30.02
CA THR A 352 -3.12 -23.73 29.79
C THR A 352 -3.76 -23.71 28.39
N HIS A 353 -4.92 -23.07 28.24
CA HIS A 353 -5.61 -22.93 26.97
C HIS A 353 -4.71 -22.22 25.94
N GLY A 354 -4.57 -22.78 24.74
CA GLY A 354 -3.83 -22.13 23.64
C GLY A 354 -4.38 -20.74 23.34
N MET A 355 -5.69 -20.57 23.38
CA MET A 355 -6.36 -19.29 23.15
C MET A 355 -6.05 -18.24 24.22
N TRP A 356 -5.81 -18.65 25.49
CA TRP A 356 -5.30 -17.72 26.51
C TRP A 356 -3.88 -17.26 26.15
N THR A 357 -3.01 -18.19 25.75
CA THR A 357 -1.63 -17.89 25.34
C THR A 357 -1.63 -16.96 24.12
N SER A 358 -2.50 -17.21 23.14
CA SER A 358 -2.70 -16.35 21.98
C SER A 358 -3.07 -14.92 22.39
N ALA A 359 -4.13 -14.76 23.18
CA ALA A 359 -4.61 -13.44 23.61
C ALA A 359 -3.59 -12.68 24.46
N SER A 360 -2.90 -13.37 25.37
CA SER A 360 -1.88 -12.77 26.24
C SER A 360 -0.61 -12.36 25.46
N SER A 361 -0.29 -13.03 24.34
CA SER A 361 0.80 -12.65 23.45
C SER A 361 0.41 -11.51 22.51
N ARG A 362 -0.83 -11.51 21.98
CA ARG A 362 -1.32 -10.50 21.05
C ARG A 362 -1.37 -9.08 21.65
N LYS A 363 -1.58 -8.95 22.96
CA LYS A 363 -1.53 -7.63 23.63
C LYS A 363 -0.22 -6.88 23.39
N PHE A 364 0.91 -7.60 23.23
CA PHE A 364 2.20 -6.99 22.93
C PHE A 364 2.28 -6.49 21.48
N VAL A 365 1.54 -7.12 20.55
CA VAL A 365 1.38 -6.60 19.19
C VAL A 365 0.65 -5.26 19.22
N GLU A 366 -0.41 -5.13 20.01
CA GLU A 366 -1.13 -3.86 20.19
C GLU A 366 -0.22 -2.78 20.77
N THR A 367 0.57 -3.13 21.79
CA THR A 367 1.43 -2.19 22.49
C THR A 367 2.60 -1.72 21.63
N PHE A 368 3.39 -2.65 21.06
CA PHE A 368 4.68 -2.32 20.45
C PHE A 368 4.65 -2.20 18.93
N ALA A 369 3.79 -2.95 18.24
CA ALA A 369 3.71 -2.89 16.78
C ALA A 369 2.61 -1.93 16.29
N ALA A 370 1.55 -1.74 17.08
CA ALA A 370 0.42 -0.87 16.76
C ALA A 370 0.38 0.43 17.61
N ASP A 371 1.42 0.74 18.38
CA ASP A 371 1.58 1.97 19.16
C ASP A 371 0.41 2.23 20.13
N ASN A 372 -0.07 1.20 20.83
CA ASN A 372 -1.27 1.19 21.69
C ASN A 372 -2.59 1.53 20.94
N HIS A 373 -2.64 1.21 19.63
CA HIS A 373 -3.83 1.34 18.79
C HIS A 373 -4.36 -0.04 18.39
N PRO A 374 -5.12 -0.74 19.24
CA PRO A 374 -5.60 -2.10 18.97
C PRO A 374 -6.37 -2.24 17.66
N GLU A 375 -7.07 -1.19 17.23
CA GLU A 375 -7.83 -1.14 15.98
C GLU A 375 -6.97 -1.25 14.73
N ARG A 376 -5.67 -1.00 14.83
CA ARG A 376 -4.71 -1.17 13.73
C ARG A 376 -4.31 -2.63 13.50
N VAL A 377 -4.52 -3.52 14.48
CA VAL A 377 -4.29 -4.95 14.28
C VAL A 377 -5.46 -5.52 13.45
N LYS A 378 -5.20 -5.84 12.18
CA LYS A 378 -6.24 -6.29 11.24
C LYS A 378 -6.31 -7.80 11.08
N ALA A 379 -5.20 -8.49 11.28
CA ALA A 379 -5.17 -9.94 11.31
C ALA A 379 -4.13 -10.44 12.32
N TYR A 380 -4.39 -11.60 12.87
CA TYR A 380 -3.49 -12.28 13.77
C TYR A 380 -3.74 -13.79 13.65
N GLU A 381 -2.75 -14.54 13.24
CA GLU A 381 -2.82 -15.99 13.09
C GLU A 381 -1.60 -16.63 13.76
N VAL A 382 -1.83 -17.62 14.60
CA VAL A 382 -0.78 -18.30 15.37
C VAL A 382 -0.97 -19.80 15.44
N ASP A 383 0.15 -20.50 15.49
CA ASP A 383 0.26 -21.91 15.75
C ASP A 383 0.71 -22.15 17.20
N PHE A 384 0.08 -23.12 17.87
CA PHE A 384 0.44 -23.59 19.21
C PHE A 384 1.44 -24.72 19.05
N VAL A 385 2.72 -24.41 19.14
CA VAL A 385 3.82 -25.34 18.84
C VAL A 385 4.40 -26.01 20.10
N GLY A 386 3.95 -25.59 21.28
CA GLY A 386 4.35 -26.17 22.56
C GLY A 386 3.29 -25.99 23.64
N MET A 387 3.32 -26.84 24.63
CA MET A 387 2.38 -26.79 25.75
C MET A 387 2.83 -25.73 26.77
N VAL A 388 1.88 -24.98 27.29
CA VAL A 388 2.06 -24.06 28.41
C VAL A 388 1.43 -24.65 29.66
N LEU A 389 2.19 -24.69 30.72
CA LEU A 389 1.72 -25.16 32.02
C LEU A 389 1.31 -23.99 32.94
N PRO A 390 0.48 -24.23 33.95
CA PRO A 390 0.18 -23.22 34.98
C PRO A 390 1.46 -22.65 35.61
N ASN A 391 1.50 -21.34 35.81
CA ASN A 391 2.66 -20.55 36.31
C ASN A 391 3.89 -20.50 35.42
N ASP A 392 3.80 -20.94 34.18
CA ASP A 392 4.90 -20.72 33.23
C ASP A 392 5.11 -19.22 32.98
N GLN A 393 6.38 -18.79 32.95
CA GLN A 393 6.75 -17.46 32.50
C GLN A 393 6.91 -17.48 30.98
N LEU A 394 6.25 -16.56 30.29
CA LEU A 394 6.22 -16.47 28.83
C LEU A 394 6.84 -15.15 28.37
N GLU A 395 7.76 -15.21 27.41
CA GLU A 395 8.36 -14.06 26.75
C GLU A 395 7.93 -14.02 25.28
N THR A 396 7.33 -12.91 24.85
CA THR A 396 6.90 -12.71 23.46
C THR A 396 7.89 -11.81 22.72
N LYS A 397 8.39 -12.27 21.56
CA LYS A 397 9.28 -11.51 20.66
C LYS A 397 8.53 -11.11 19.41
N LEU A 398 8.69 -9.85 19.00
CA LEU A 398 8.03 -9.25 17.85
C LEU A 398 9.06 -8.73 16.85
N PHE A 399 8.93 -9.15 15.59
CA PHE A 399 9.79 -8.71 14.50
C PHE A 399 8.95 -8.19 13.34
N HIS A 400 9.26 -6.99 12.86
CA HIS A 400 8.72 -6.49 11.61
C HIS A 400 9.49 -7.15 10.45
N VAL A 401 8.85 -8.07 9.76
CA VAL A 401 9.51 -8.94 8.78
C VAL A 401 9.16 -8.63 7.33
N GLY A 402 8.17 -7.78 7.10
CA GLY A 402 7.71 -7.48 5.75
C GLY A 402 6.50 -6.55 5.72
N MET A 403 5.95 -6.39 4.51
CA MET A 403 4.80 -5.53 4.23
C MET A 403 3.75 -6.28 3.39
N LYS A 404 2.48 -5.91 3.56
CA LYS A 404 1.35 -6.38 2.76
C LYS A 404 0.31 -5.26 2.63
N ASP A 405 0.06 -4.77 1.42
CA ASP A 405 -0.92 -3.70 1.16
C ASP A 405 -0.77 -2.48 2.10
N GLY A 406 0.48 -2.06 2.35
CA GLY A 406 0.80 -0.96 3.26
C GLY A 406 0.71 -1.30 4.76
N ARG A 407 0.38 -2.54 5.11
CA ARG A 407 0.37 -3.04 6.50
C ARG A 407 1.70 -3.67 6.86
N LYS A 408 2.13 -3.49 8.09
CA LYS A 408 3.31 -4.19 8.63
C LYS A 408 2.98 -5.67 8.87
N LEU A 409 3.87 -6.56 8.44
CA LEU A 409 3.85 -7.97 8.80
C LEU A 409 4.75 -8.18 10.03
N ILE A 410 4.14 -8.55 11.14
CA ILE A 410 4.81 -8.73 12.43
C ILE A 410 4.84 -10.21 12.76
N ARG A 411 6.05 -10.79 12.76
CA ARG A 411 6.25 -12.15 13.27
C ARG A 411 6.18 -12.13 14.79
N VAL A 412 5.35 -13.01 15.34
CA VAL A 412 5.13 -13.17 16.78
C VAL A 412 5.68 -14.52 17.19
N THR A 413 6.51 -14.57 18.22
CA THR A 413 7.05 -15.81 18.76
C THR A 413 7.08 -15.74 20.28
N THR A 414 6.48 -16.72 20.96
CA THR A 414 6.47 -16.77 22.42
C THR A 414 7.23 -17.98 22.92
N PHE A 415 8.07 -17.78 23.92
CA PHE A 415 8.91 -18.79 24.56
C PHE A 415 8.54 -18.92 26.03
N ASN A 416 8.65 -20.13 26.56
CA ASN A 416 8.55 -20.35 28.00
C ASN A 416 9.91 -20.10 28.69
N GLN A 417 9.95 -20.18 30.02
CA GLN A 417 11.19 -19.98 30.82
C GLN A 417 12.29 -21.02 30.56
N ARG A 418 11.98 -22.12 29.91
CA ARG A 418 12.98 -23.13 29.49
C ARG A 418 13.59 -22.83 28.12
N GLY A 419 13.08 -21.81 27.43
CA GLY A 419 13.48 -21.46 26.07
C GLY A 419 12.72 -22.27 25.00
N ASP A 420 11.73 -23.08 25.36
CA ASP A 420 10.91 -23.79 24.39
C ASP A 420 9.94 -22.80 23.72
N LYS A 421 9.85 -22.88 22.39
CA LYS A 421 8.85 -22.14 21.65
C LYS A 421 7.47 -22.75 21.89
N VAL A 422 6.51 -21.95 22.35
CA VAL A 422 5.17 -22.40 22.64
C VAL A 422 4.12 -21.84 21.67
N LEU A 423 4.43 -20.70 21.03
CA LEU A 423 3.56 -20.07 20.06
C LEU A 423 4.40 -19.38 18.98
N GLU A 424 3.97 -19.48 17.73
CA GLU A 424 4.51 -18.68 16.63
C GLU A 424 3.41 -18.29 15.64
N GLY A 425 3.59 -17.17 14.97
CA GLY A 425 2.64 -16.71 13.97
C GLY A 425 2.92 -15.34 13.42
N MET A 426 1.88 -14.74 12.82
CA MET A 426 1.97 -13.49 12.10
C MET A 426 0.81 -12.56 12.45
N ALA A 427 1.09 -11.27 12.58
CA ALA A 427 0.09 -10.22 12.66
C ALA A 427 0.21 -9.27 11.47
N GLU A 428 -0.92 -8.79 10.97
CA GLU A 428 -1.00 -7.68 10.03
C GLU A 428 -1.41 -6.42 10.80
N VAL A 429 -0.56 -5.40 10.79
CA VAL A 429 -0.78 -4.17 11.55
C VAL A 429 -0.83 -2.98 10.60
N GLU A 430 -1.95 -2.28 10.62
CA GLU A 430 -2.15 -1.05 9.86
C GLU A 430 -1.24 0.07 10.38
N GLN A 431 -0.61 0.78 9.47
CA GLN A 431 0.13 1.99 9.80
C GLN A 431 -0.82 3.18 9.93
N PRO A 432 -0.42 4.28 10.60
CA PRO A 432 -1.13 5.55 10.50
C PRO A 432 -1.36 5.91 9.04
N ILE A 433 -2.46 6.63 8.75
CA ILE A 433 -2.73 7.10 7.39
C ILE A 433 -1.55 7.94 6.92
N THR A 434 -0.93 7.53 5.83
CA THR A 434 0.25 8.16 5.24
C THR A 434 -0.13 8.85 3.95
N GLY A 435 0.18 10.15 3.82
CA GLY A 435 0.09 10.87 2.56
C GLY A 435 1.37 10.69 1.75
N TYR A 436 1.25 10.40 0.45
CA TYR A 436 2.38 10.30 -0.47
C TYR A 436 2.44 11.55 -1.33
N THR A 437 3.60 12.21 -1.34
CA THR A 437 3.79 13.48 -2.04
C THR A 437 4.83 13.34 -3.14
N PHE A 438 4.51 13.93 -4.30
CA PHE A 438 5.38 14.01 -5.46
C PHE A 438 5.93 15.43 -5.57
N THR A 439 7.24 15.55 -5.70
CA THR A 439 7.94 16.84 -5.63
C THR A 439 7.86 17.60 -6.97
N GLY A 440 7.99 18.92 -6.89
CA GLY A 440 8.09 19.78 -8.07
C GLY A 440 9.52 20.06 -8.53
N GLN A 441 9.64 20.81 -9.61
CA GLN A 441 10.93 21.30 -10.11
C GLN A 441 11.62 22.17 -9.04
N GLY A 442 12.91 21.91 -8.81
CA GLY A 442 13.71 22.50 -7.73
C GLY A 442 14.26 21.45 -6.76
N SER A 443 13.70 20.23 -6.78
CA SER A 443 14.13 19.10 -5.94
C SER A 443 15.18 18.20 -6.60
N GLN A 444 15.57 18.48 -7.89
CA GLN A 444 16.54 17.67 -8.62
C GLN A 444 17.95 17.80 -8.03
N GLU A 445 18.60 16.66 -7.90
CA GLU A 445 20.00 16.53 -7.47
C GLU A 445 20.79 15.64 -8.41
N THR A 446 22.10 15.93 -8.54
CA THR A 446 23.01 15.05 -9.29
C THR A 446 23.01 13.66 -8.66
N SER A 447 22.87 12.63 -9.50
CA SER A 447 22.75 11.23 -9.09
C SER A 447 21.46 10.85 -8.34
N MET A 448 20.41 11.69 -8.34
CA MET A 448 19.10 11.34 -7.76
C MET A 448 18.60 10.00 -8.32
N GLY A 449 18.12 9.12 -7.43
CA GLY A 449 17.56 7.81 -7.79
C GLY A 449 18.58 6.76 -8.25
N MET A 450 19.87 7.06 -8.28
CA MET A 450 20.89 6.10 -8.76
C MET A 450 21.19 5.01 -7.72
N ASP A 451 21.00 5.27 -6.45
CA ASP A 451 20.99 4.27 -5.39
C ASP A 451 19.84 3.26 -5.56
N LEU A 452 18.65 3.75 -5.89
CA LEU A 452 17.49 2.92 -6.20
C LEU A 452 17.69 2.15 -7.52
N TYR A 453 18.22 2.80 -8.56
CA TYR A 453 18.61 2.15 -9.80
C TYR A 453 19.55 0.96 -9.58
N ALA A 454 20.49 1.08 -8.64
CA ALA A 454 21.44 0.01 -8.33
C ALA A 454 20.79 -1.18 -7.59
N ARG A 455 19.79 -0.93 -6.73
CA ARG A 455 19.19 -1.93 -5.83
C ARG A 455 17.89 -2.52 -6.30
N SER A 456 17.13 -1.82 -7.15
CA SER A 456 15.79 -2.22 -7.60
C SER A 456 15.78 -2.54 -9.09
N ASP A 457 15.46 -3.79 -9.43
CA ASP A 457 15.33 -4.22 -10.82
C ASP A 457 14.18 -3.50 -11.54
N ILE A 458 13.07 -3.24 -10.84
CA ILE A 458 11.92 -2.51 -11.39
C ILE A 458 12.29 -1.07 -11.71
N ALA A 459 12.93 -0.37 -10.77
CA ALA A 459 13.41 0.99 -11.01
C ALA A 459 14.42 1.02 -12.16
N ARG A 460 15.39 0.11 -12.18
CA ARG A 460 16.38 -0.01 -13.25
C ARG A 460 15.74 -0.19 -14.62
N GLN A 461 14.78 -1.09 -14.74
CA GLN A 461 14.06 -1.33 -16.00
C GLN A 461 13.34 -0.07 -16.50
N LEU A 462 12.72 0.72 -15.65
CA LEU A 462 12.07 1.97 -16.03
C LEU A 462 13.08 3.00 -16.51
N TRP A 463 14.20 3.17 -15.79
CA TRP A 463 15.28 4.06 -16.18
C TRP A 463 15.91 3.65 -17.51
N ASP A 464 16.21 2.36 -17.71
CA ASP A 464 16.82 1.84 -18.93
C ASP A 464 15.89 2.00 -20.16
N ARG A 465 14.58 1.73 -19.98
CA ARG A 465 13.58 1.95 -21.04
C ARG A 465 13.48 3.41 -21.43
N ALA A 466 13.39 4.31 -20.46
CA ALA A 466 13.34 5.74 -20.69
C ALA A 466 14.62 6.27 -21.36
N ASP A 467 15.80 5.85 -20.90
CA ASP A 467 17.08 6.26 -21.46
C ASP A 467 17.28 5.74 -22.90
N LYS A 468 16.89 4.49 -23.13
CA LYS A 468 16.89 3.91 -24.48
C LYS A 468 16.02 4.73 -25.44
N HIS A 469 14.79 5.01 -25.01
CA HIS A 469 13.84 5.78 -25.80
C HIS A 469 14.38 7.20 -26.13
N MET A 470 14.90 7.91 -25.13
CA MET A 470 15.48 9.25 -25.32
C MET A 470 16.71 9.23 -26.23
N ARG A 471 17.57 8.20 -26.15
CA ARG A 471 18.71 8.03 -27.05
C ARG A 471 18.30 7.72 -28.49
N GLU A 472 17.26 6.92 -28.66
CA GLU A 472 16.79 6.54 -30.02
C GLU A 472 16.03 7.68 -30.68
N THR A 473 15.24 8.44 -29.92
CA THR A 473 14.37 9.49 -30.41
C THR A 473 15.07 10.84 -30.52
N TYR A 474 15.88 11.23 -29.53
CA TYR A 474 16.48 12.57 -29.43
C TYR A 474 18.01 12.56 -29.32
N GLY A 475 18.66 11.39 -29.31
CA GLY A 475 20.12 11.28 -29.18
C GLY A 475 20.67 11.66 -27.82
N ILE A 476 19.85 11.70 -26.78
CA ILE A 476 20.18 12.17 -25.44
C ILE A 476 20.05 11.01 -24.43
N SER A 477 21.03 10.89 -23.54
CA SER A 477 20.94 9.99 -22.39
C SER A 477 20.48 10.74 -21.15
N ILE A 478 19.28 10.38 -20.64
CA ILE A 478 18.77 10.96 -19.41
C ILE A 478 19.57 10.44 -18.19
N LEU A 479 20.05 9.20 -18.24
CA LEU A 479 20.93 8.62 -17.23
C LEU A 479 22.27 9.39 -17.13
N ASP A 480 22.87 9.75 -18.26
CA ASP A 480 24.11 10.54 -18.25
C ASP A 480 23.88 11.93 -17.66
N ILE A 481 22.78 12.58 -18.02
CA ILE A 481 22.42 13.90 -17.47
C ILE A 481 22.22 13.84 -15.96
N VAL A 482 21.51 12.84 -15.45
CA VAL A 482 21.28 12.70 -14.01
C VAL A 482 22.56 12.36 -13.25
N ARG A 483 23.38 11.44 -13.78
CA ARG A 483 24.61 10.99 -13.11
C ARG A 483 25.69 12.06 -13.06
N ASN A 484 25.88 12.78 -14.18
CA ASN A 484 27.06 13.59 -14.37
C ASN A 484 26.76 15.10 -14.44
N ASN A 485 25.49 15.48 -14.60
CA ASN A 485 25.05 16.87 -14.79
C ASN A 485 25.98 17.68 -15.71
N PRO A 486 26.25 17.22 -16.96
CA PRO A 486 27.19 17.88 -17.86
C PRO A 486 26.69 19.28 -18.21
N LYS A 487 27.64 20.24 -18.41
CA LYS A 487 27.29 21.61 -18.80
C LYS A 487 26.89 21.72 -20.26
N GLU A 488 27.35 20.78 -21.09
CA GLU A 488 27.00 20.73 -22.50
C GLU A 488 26.88 19.29 -23.01
N ARG A 489 26.04 19.10 -24.04
CA ARG A 489 25.87 17.82 -24.71
C ARG A 489 25.57 18.06 -26.19
N THR A 490 26.37 17.46 -27.06
CA THR A 490 26.21 17.55 -28.52
C THR A 490 25.51 16.29 -29.03
N VAL A 491 24.44 16.50 -29.80
CA VAL A 491 23.72 15.46 -30.54
C VAL A 491 24.17 15.56 -32.01
N TYR A 492 24.71 14.49 -32.55
CA TYR A 492 25.17 14.41 -33.95
C TYR A 492 24.10 13.80 -34.84
N PHE A 493 23.93 14.38 -36.04
CA PHE A 493 22.89 13.99 -36.99
C PHE A 493 23.42 13.18 -38.18
N GLY A 494 24.63 12.64 -38.09
CA GLY A 494 25.23 11.82 -39.14
C GLY A 494 24.66 10.43 -39.26
N GLY A 495 24.63 9.90 -40.49
CA GLY A 495 24.10 8.58 -40.82
C GLY A 495 22.56 8.47 -40.67
N ASP A 496 21.98 7.31 -41.00
CA ASP A 496 20.52 7.09 -41.01
C ASP A 496 19.86 7.30 -39.64
N LYS A 497 20.55 6.91 -38.57
CA LYS A 497 20.05 7.12 -37.19
C LYS A 497 20.05 8.60 -36.83
N GLY A 498 21.14 9.31 -37.16
CA GLY A 498 21.24 10.74 -36.89
C GLY A 498 20.25 11.55 -37.70
N ALA A 499 20.02 11.19 -38.96
CA ALA A 499 19.02 11.83 -39.81
C ALA A 499 17.60 11.70 -39.19
N ARG A 500 17.21 10.52 -38.74
CA ARG A 500 15.92 10.32 -38.03
C ARG A 500 15.80 11.14 -36.73
N ILE A 501 16.89 11.24 -35.97
CA ILE A 501 16.93 12.08 -34.77
C ILE A 501 16.73 13.55 -35.13
N ARG A 502 17.40 14.02 -36.15
CA ARG A 502 17.23 15.40 -36.68
C ARG A 502 15.79 15.67 -37.12
N ASP A 503 15.19 14.73 -37.85
CA ASP A 503 13.83 14.86 -38.36
C ASP A 503 12.83 14.93 -37.18
N ASN A 504 13.07 14.19 -36.08
CA ASN A 504 12.29 14.30 -34.85
C ASN A 504 12.36 15.72 -34.26
N TYR A 505 13.58 16.32 -34.17
CA TYR A 505 13.72 17.72 -33.71
C TYR A 505 13.02 18.70 -34.64
N CYS A 506 13.15 18.54 -35.95
CA CYS A 506 12.50 19.42 -36.96
C CYS A 506 10.98 19.33 -36.91
N SER A 507 10.42 18.16 -36.49
CA SER A 507 8.98 17.92 -36.38
C SER A 507 8.38 18.48 -35.09
N LEU A 508 9.20 18.80 -34.08
CA LEU A 508 8.71 19.37 -32.82
C LEU A 508 8.25 20.81 -33.03
N THR A 509 6.97 21.02 -32.98
CA THR A 509 6.30 22.30 -33.17
C THR A 509 5.41 22.65 -32.01
N TYR A 510 5.11 23.92 -31.82
CA TYR A 510 4.09 24.42 -30.95
C TYR A 510 3.21 25.45 -31.65
N GLU A 511 1.96 25.48 -31.33
CA GLU A 511 1.03 26.47 -31.82
C GLU A 511 1.05 27.69 -30.91
N THR A 512 1.03 28.87 -31.48
CA THR A 512 0.95 30.15 -30.78
C THR A 512 0.01 31.06 -31.55
N VAL A 513 -0.30 32.21 -30.98
CA VAL A 513 -1.15 33.21 -31.62
C VAL A 513 -0.28 34.44 -31.91
N ASP A 514 -0.38 34.98 -33.12
CA ASP A 514 0.31 36.19 -33.47
C ASP A 514 -0.36 37.45 -32.87
N ALA A 515 0.24 38.62 -33.08
CA ALA A 515 -0.28 39.88 -32.54
C ALA A 515 -1.70 40.22 -33.05
N ASP A 516 -2.12 39.63 -34.17
CA ASP A 516 -3.42 39.84 -34.80
C ASP A 516 -4.44 38.77 -34.39
N GLY A 517 -4.07 37.81 -33.51
CA GLY A 517 -4.93 36.74 -33.03
C GLY A 517 -5.03 35.52 -33.94
N ASN A 518 -4.17 35.42 -34.98
CA ASN A 518 -4.17 34.25 -35.85
C ASN A 518 -3.26 33.14 -35.32
N SER A 519 -3.71 31.89 -35.47
CA SER A 519 -2.89 30.72 -35.09
C SER A 519 -1.66 30.61 -35.94
N LYS A 520 -0.50 30.45 -35.29
CA LYS A 520 0.80 30.31 -35.95
C LYS A 520 1.53 29.08 -35.36
N VAL A 521 2.02 28.22 -36.24
CA VAL A 521 2.83 27.08 -35.87
C VAL A 521 4.31 27.42 -35.93
N LEU A 522 5.02 27.29 -34.84
CA LEU A 522 6.47 27.55 -34.76
C LEU A 522 7.25 26.27 -34.43
N ARG A 523 8.47 26.15 -34.92
CA ARG A 523 9.39 25.05 -34.55
C ARG A 523 9.96 25.29 -33.15
N LEU A 524 10.01 24.26 -32.34
CA LEU A 524 10.71 24.32 -31.05
C LEU A 524 12.22 24.47 -31.20
N PHE A 525 12.77 23.95 -32.29
CA PHE A 525 14.20 24.07 -32.64
C PHE A 525 14.35 24.75 -33.98
N PRO A 526 14.18 26.08 -34.05
CA PRO A 526 14.34 26.83 -35.34
C PRO A 526 15.75 26.77 -35.86
N ASP A 527 16.76 26.55 -35.00
CA ASP A 527 18.18 26.50 -35.34
C ASP A 527 18.60 25.13 -35.93
N ILE A 528 17.72 24.12 -35.90
CA ILE A 528 17.96 22.83 -36.53
C ILE A 528 17.26 22.81 -37.88
N VAL A 529 18.05 22.73 -38.95
CA VAL A 529 17.59 22.63 -40.34
C VAL A 529 17.99 21.27 -40.94
N GLU A 530 17.47 20.96 -42.12
CA GLU A 530 17.63 19.65 -42.78
C GLU A 530 19.08 19.21 -43.03
N ASP A 531 20.01 20.15 -43.13
CA ASP A 531 21.43 19.91 -43.32
C ASP A 531 22.29 20.14 -42.08
N SER A 532 21.70 20.44 -40.93
CA SER A 532 22.42 20.61 -39.66
C SER A 532 23.21 19.34 -39.31
N PRO A 533 24.53 19.41 -39.08
CA PRO A 533 25.34 18.24 -38.75
C PRO A 533 25.26 17.83 -37.30
N PHE A 534 24.91 18.74 -36.41
CA PHE A 534 24.74 18.51 -34.94
C PHE A 534 23.96 19.65 -34.30
N TYR A 535 23.56 19.42 -33.03
CA TYR A 535 23.03 20.44 -32.13
C TYR A 535 23.61 20.28 -30.73
N THR A 536 23.97 21.38 -30.05
CA THR A 536 24.57 21.34 -28.72
C THR A 536 23.68 22.02 -27.69
N PHE A 537 23.22 21.25 -26.73
CA PHE A 537 22.57 21.77 -25.53
C PHE A 537 23.62 22.31 -24.57
N LYS A 538 23.38 23.48 -23.97
CA LYS A 538 24.27 24.12 -22.98
C LYS A 538 23.48 24.68 -21.81
N SER A 539 24.03 24.51 -20.60
CA SER A 539 23.51 25.15 -19.38
C SER A 539 24.70 25.46 -18.45
N PRO A 540 24.84 26.72 -17.99
CA PRO A 540 25.93 27.11 -17.09
C PRO A 540 25.95 26.29 -15.76
N ASN A 541 24.76 25.92 -15.26
CA ASN A 541 24.57 25.20 -14.03
C ASN A 541 24.50 23.67 -14.21
N GLY A 542 24.74 23.18 -15.43
CA GLY A 542 24.57 21.81 -15.85
C GLY A 542 23.18 21.55 -16.45
N LEU A 543 23.12 20.56 -17.34
CA LEU A 543 21.90 20.25 -18.11
C LEU A 543 20.75 19.75 -17.24
N LEU A 544 21.04 19.09 -16.11
CA LEU A 544 20.00 18.66 -15.15
C LEU A 544 19.23 19.85 -14.57
N GLN A 545 19.83 21.05 -14.54
CA GLN A 545 19.19 22.28 -14.08
C GLN A 545 18.42 23.02 -15.19
N ALA A 546 18.52 22.55 -16.42
CA ALA A 546 17.74 23.12 -17.52
C ALA A 546 16.38 22.42 -17.61
N THR A 547 15.31 23.22 -17.64
CA THR A 547 13.92 22.78 -17.50
C THR A 547 13.55 21.58 -18.39
N GLN A 548 14.02 21.55 -19.65
CA GLN A 548 13.76 20.46 -20.58
C GLN A 548 14.37 19.12 -20.17
N PHE A 549 15.34 19.10 -19.29
CA PHE A 549 15.96 17.88 -18.75
C PHE A 549 15.55 17.63 -17.30
N THR A 550 15.33 18.68 -16.53
CA THR A 550 14.83 18.57 -15.15
C THR A 550 13.50 17.83 -15.10
N GLN A 551 12.55 18.22 -15.95
CA GLN A 551 11.19 17.69 -15.91
C GLN A 551 11.13 16.18 -16.20
N PRO A 552 11.68 15.66 -17.32
CA PRO A 552 11.65 14.22 -17.56
C PRO A 552 12.46 13.43 -16.53
N ALA A 553 13.54 13.98 -15.98
CA ALA A 553 14.35 13.31 -14.96
C ALA A 553 13.60 13.16 -13.64
N LEU A 554 12.90 14.21 -13.15
CA LEU A 554 12.09 14.16 -11.93
C LEU A 554 10.89 13.23 -12.07
N MET A 555 10.14 13.34 -13.18
CA MET A 555 9.00 12.45 -13.42
C MET A 555 9.43 10.96 -13.46
N LEU A 556 10.58 10.68 -14.07
CA LEU A 556 11.13 9.33 -14.13
C LEU A 556 11.60 8.83 -12.76
N PHE A 557 12.23 9.70 -11.96
CA PHE A 557 12.61 9.41 -10.58
C PHE A 557 11.39 9.08 -9.72
N GLU A 558 10.35 9.89 -9.79
CA GLU A 558 9.10 9.71 -9.05
C GLU A 558 8.38 8.43 -9.46
N LEU A 559 8.26 8.19 -10.77
CA LEU A 559 7.64 6.97 -11.30
C LEU A 559 8.40 5.70 -10.87
N SER A 560 9.73 5.73 -10.95
CA SER A 560 10.55 4.57 -10.54
C SER A 560 10.52 4.33 -9.03
N SER A 561 10.47 5.38 -8.23
CA SER A 561 10.35 5.29 -6.77
C SER A 561 8.99 4.71 -6.36
N TYR A 562 7.91 5.22 -6.96
CA TYR A 562 6.57 4.70 -6.71
C TYR A 562 6.44 3.22 -7.12
N ALA A 563 6.98 2.85 -8.28
CA ALA A 563 6.95 1.47 -8.76
C ALA A 563 7.68 0.51 -7.82
N ASP A 564 8.83 0.90 -7.29
CA ASP A 564 9.58 0.12 -6.30
C ASP A 564 8.79 -0.01 -4.97
N MET A 565 8.24 1.09 -4.47
CA MET A 565 7.41 1.09 -3.26
C MET A 565 6.16 0.21 -3.43
N SER A 566 5.52 0.28 -4.59
CA SER A 566 4.34 -0.54 -4.91
C SER A 566 4.69 -2.02 -4.96
N ALA A 567 5.80 -2.39 -5.61
CA ALA A 567 6.29 -3.77 -5.68
C ALA A 567 6.67 -4.34 -4.29
N LYS A 568 7.05 -3.48 -3.35
CA LYS A 568 7.36 -3.84 -1.95
C LYS A 568 6.15 -3.77 -1.03
N SER A 569 4.94 -3.64 -1.58
CA SER A 569 3.68 -3.52 -0.80
C SER A 569 3.71 -2.42 0.27
N LEU A 570 4.47 -1.34 0.02
CA LEU A 570 4.58 -0.20 0.94
C LEU A 570 3.42 0.79 0.84
N ILE A 571 2.71 0.78 -0.30
CA ILE A 571 1.64 1.73 -0.57
C ILE A 571 0.35 1.30 0.12
N GLN A 572 -0.23 2.17 0.93
CA GLN A 572 -1.53 1.93 1.57
C GLN A 572 -2.67 2.05 0.55
N LYS A 573 -3.62 1.11 0.60
CA LYS A 573 -4.73 0.98 -0.35
C LYS A 573 -5.61 2.25 -0.52
N HIS A 574 -5.76 3.03 0.54
CA HIS A 574 -6.62 4.23 0.57
C HIS A 574 -5.85 5.48 0.96
N ALA A 575 -4.55 5.49 0.74
CA ALA A 575 -3.71 6.64 1.04
C ALA A 575 -4.06 7.84 0.15
N PRO A 576 -4.02 9.05 0.68
CA PRO A 576 -4.07 10.27 -0.12
C PRO A 576 -2.73 10.50 -0.82
N PHE A 577 -2.83 11.04 -2.03
CA PHE A 577 -1.68 11.45 -2.82
C PHE A 577 -1.76 12.93 -3.15
N ALA A 578 -0.62 13.58 -3.28
CA ALA A 578 -0.55 14.97 -3.71
C ALA A 578 0.71 15.21 -4.55
N GLY A 579 0.57 16.05 -5.57
CA GLY A 579 1.68 16.48 -6.43
C GLY A 579 1.79 18.00 -6.46
N HIS A 580 3.00 18.54 -6.28
CA HIS A 580 3.25 19.97 -6.38
C HIS A 580 3.80 20.31 -7.76
N SER A 581 3.09 21.13 -8.54
CA SER A 581 3.51 21.57 -9.88
C SER A 581 3.84 20.39 -10.81
N LEU A 582 5.12 20.16 -11.13
CA LEU A 582 5.57 19.01 -11.92
C LEU A 582 5.23 17.67 -11.27
N GLY A 583 5.24 17.61 -9.95
CA GLY A 583 4.90 16.40 -9.19
C GLY A 583 3.46 15.91 -9.42
N GLU A 584 2.53 16.78 -9.83
CA GLU A 584 1.19 16.36 -10.25
C GLU A 584 1.25 15.44 -11.50
N TYR A 585 2.13 15.74 -12.45
CA TYR A 585 2.35 14.87 -13.62
C TYR A 585 3.02 13.54 -13.22
N GLY A 586 3.96 13.59 -12.28
CA GLY A 586 4.55 12.39 -11.69
C GLY A 586 3.51 11.52 -11.01
N ALA A 587 2.66 12.13 -10.16
CA ALA A 587 1.56 11.44 -9.47
C ALA A 587 0.55 10.84 -10.44
N LEU A 588 0.07 11.60 -11.44
CA LEU A 588 -0.86 11.12 -12.47
C LEU A 588 -0.27 9.94 -13.24
N SER A 589 1.01 10.00 -13.58
CA SER A 589 1.69 8.93 -14.32
C SER A 589 1.90 7.69 -13.47
N ALA A 590 2.26 7.85 -12.20
CA ALA A 590 2.53 6.76 -11.28
C ALA A 590 1.25 6.06 -10.78
N ILE A 591 0.26 6.83 -10.36
CA ILE A 591 -0.98 6.31 -9.75
C ILE A 591 -2.00 5.97 -10.83
N GLY A 592 -2.24 6.88 -11.78
CA GLY A 592 -3.23 6.74 -12.83
C GLY A 592 -2.75 5.92 -14.03
N GLU A 593 -1.43 5.67 -14.13
CA GLU A 593 -0.80 4.94 -15.25
C GLU A 593 -1.20 5.49 -16.64
N VAL A 594 -1.48 6.80 -16.68
CA VAL A 594 -1.99 7.48 -17.87
C VAL A 594 -1.01 7.52 -19.04
N LEU A 595 0.28 7.29 -18.76
CA LEU A 595 1.37 7.32 -19.74
C LEU A 595 2.34 6.17 -19.50
N ALA A 596 2.79 5.50 -20.57
CA ALA A 596 3.95 4.63 -20.51
C ALA A 596 5.22 5.46 -20.22
N VAL A 597 6.26 4.84 -19.66
CA VAL A 597 7.48 5.53 -19.24
C VAL A 597 8.16 6.30 -20.38
N GLU A 598 8.10 5.78 -21.59
CA GLU A 598 8.60 6.41 -22.81
C GLU A 598 7.86 7.73 -23.09
N ALA A 599 6.53 7.71 -22.95
CA ALA A 599 5.71 8.90 -23.12
C ALA A 599 5.89 9.90 -21.98
N VAL A 600 6.12 9.43 -20.74
CA VAL A 600 6.41 10.30 -19.58
C VAL A 600 7.62 11.18 -19.85
N VAL A 601 8.74 10.61 -20.31
CA VAL A 601 9.96 11.37 -20.56
C VAL A 601 9.82 12.28 -21.79
N GLU A 602 9.07 11.89 -22.82
CA GLU A 602 8.77 12.76 -23.97
C GLU A 602 7.89 13.95 -23.56
N VAL A 603 6.83 13.73 -22.78
CA VAL A 603 5.95 14.79 -22.28
C VAL A 603 6.74 15.78 -21.44
N GLY A 604 7.57 15.28 -20.51
CA GLY A 604 8.44 16.11 -19.70
C GLY A 604 9.43 16.94 -20.54
N PHE A 605 10.06 16.31 -21.52
CA PHE A 605 11.00 16.99 -22.44
C PHE A 605 10.29 18.06 -23.27
N TYR A 606 9.16 17.73 -23.91
CA TYR A 606 8.39 18.68 -24.71
C TYR A 606 7.88 19.87 -23.88
N ARG A 607 7.29 19.59 -22.69
CA ARG A 607 6.82 20.63 -21.77
C ARG A 607 7.97 21.54 -21.35
N GLY A 608 9.09 20.96 -20.95
CA GLY A 608 10.27 21.71 -20.54
C GLY A 608 10.83 22.58 -21.66
N MET A 609 10.90 22.06 -22.90
CA MET A 609 11.33 22.82 -24.05
C MET A 609 10.39 23.98 -24.40
N THR A 610 9.08 23.74 -24.37
CA THR A 610 8.08 24.78 -24.64
C THR A 610 8.20 25.92 -23.62
N MET A 611 8.37 25.61 -22.34
CA MET A 611 8.57 26.62 -21.30
C MET A 611 9.91 27.34 -21.45
N GLN A 612 10.99 26.61 -21.76
CA GLN A 612 12.30 27.19 -21.92
C GLN A 612 12.36 28.18 -23.12
N ARG A 613 11.56 27.92 -24.16
CA ARG A 613 11.44 28.79 -25.36
C ARG A 613 10.44 29.95 -25.19
N ALA A 614 9.61 29.91 -24.13
CA ALA A 614 8.62 30.97 -23.89
C ALA A 614 9.25 32.29 -23.51
N VAL A 615 10.49 32.31 -22.99
CA VAL A 615 11.22 33.50 -22.58
C VAL A 615 12.34 33.85 -23.54
N GLU A 616 12.51 35.16 -23.86
CA GLU A 616 13.64 35.65 -24.59
C GLU A 616 14.92 35.58 -23.75
N ARG A 617 16.05 35.33 -24.42
CA ARG A 617 17.35 35.18 -23.79
C ARG A 617 18.41 36.07 -24.41
N ASP A 618 19.29 36.61 -23.57
CA ASP A 618 20.43 37.40 -24.02
C ASP A 618 21.55 36.50 -24.63
N SER A 619 22.62 37.14 -25.10
CA SER A 619 23.79 36.48 -25.69
C SER A 619 24.50 35.49 -24.72
N LEU A 620 24.28 35.62 -23.42
CA LEU A 620 24.77 34.71 -22.36
C LEU A 620 23.75 33.67 -21.98
N ASN A 621 22.66 33.52 -22.74
CA ASN A 621 21.54 32.60 -22.48
C ASN A 621 20.81 32.86 -21.17
N ARG A 622 20.76 34.12 -20.68
CA ARG A 622 20.06 34.54 -19.45
C ARG A 622 18.70 35.14 -19.81
N SER A 623 17.71 34.88 -19.00
CA SER A 623 16.36 35.47 -19.09
C SER A 623 16.21 36.66 -18.16
N GLN A 624 15.32 37.61 -18.51
CA GLN A 624 14.92 38.73 -17.63
C GLN A 624 13.83 38.36 -16.62
N TYR A 625 13.50 37.08 -16.49
CA TYR A 625 12.46 36.57 -15.57
C TYR A 625 13.04 35.64 -14.51
N SER A 626 12.38 35.57 -13.37
CA SER A 626 12.70 34.62 -12.31
C SER A 626 11.49 34.39 -11.38
N MET A 627 11.72 33.65 -10.31
CA MET A 627 10.76 33.45 -9.23
C MET A 627 11.45 33.62 -7.87
N MET A 628 10.66 34.01 -6.87
CA MET A 628 11.13 34.09 -5.48
C MET A 628 10.08 33.61 -4.50
N ALA A 629 10.49 32.94 -3.42
CA ALA A 629 9.64 32.64 -2.29
C ALA A 629 9.52 33.89 -1.41
N VAL A 630 8.30 34.17 -0.94
CA VAL A 630 8.00 35.30 -0.06
C VAL A 630 7.31 34.79 1.20
N ASN A 631 7.82 35.22 2.36
CA ASN A 631 7.21 34.91 3.65
C ASN A 631 6.64 36.19 4.31
N PRO A 632 5.30 36.39 4.26
CA PRO A 632 4.66 37.56 4.84
C PRO A 632 4.94 37.76 6.33
N ALA A 633 4.97 36.67 7.12
CA ALA A 633 5.22 36.75 8.57
C ALA A 633 6.60 37.35 8.92
N ARG A 634 7.55 37.37 7.98
CA ARG A 634 8.87 37.99 8.15
C ARG A 634 8.88 39.47 7.79
N VAL A 635 7.82 39.99 7.15
CA VAL A 635 7.63 41.45 6.93
C VAL A 635 7.07 42.07 8.20
N GLY A 636 6.12 41.43 8.85
CA GLY A 636 5.50 41.91 10.09
C GLY A 636 4.45 40.91 10.60
N LYS A 637 4.18 40.92 11.90
CA LYS A 637 3.22 40.00 12.52
C LYS A 637 1.79 40.12 11.96
N SER A 638 1.42 41.32 11.53
CA SER A 638 0.10 41.66 10.96
C SER A 638 0.12 41.64 9.41
N PHE A 639 1.26 41.41 8.78
CA PHE A 639 1.37 41.45 7.32
C PHE A 639 0.75 40.18 6.72
N SER A 640 -0.44 40.37 6.15
CA SER A 640 -1.27 39.28 5.61
C SER A 640 -1.03 39.03 4.13
N GLN A 641 -1.70 37.98 3.57
CA GLN A 641 -1.77 37.76 2.13
C GLN A 641 -2.31 38.97 1.37
N GLU A 642 -3.39 39.59 1.87
CA GLU A 642 -4.02 40.74 1.23
C GLU A 642 -3.06 41.92 1.17
N ALA A 643 -2.23 42.12 2.20
CA ALA A 643 -1.18 43.16 2.20
C ALA A 643 -0.12 42.86 1.14
N LEU A 644 0.28 41.60 0.95
CA LEU A 644 1.21 41.20 -0.09
C LEU A 644 0.61 41.43 -1.49
N GLU A 645 -0.64 41.01 -1.71
CA GLU A 645 -1.37 41.22 -2.96
C GLU A 645 -1.50 42.71 -3.28
N PHE A 646 -1.79 43.52 -2.28
CA PHE A 646 -1.88 44.98 -2.43
C PHE A 646 -0.53 45.61 -2.83
N VAL A 647 0.57 45.19 -2.20
CA VAL A 647 1.93 45.66 -2.56
C VAL A 647 2.27 45.24 -4.00
N ILE A 648 2.04 43.99 -4.37
CA ILE A 648 2.31 43.49 -5.72
C ILE A 648 1.47 44.20 -6.76
N SER A 649 0.17 44.41 -6.51
CA SER A 649 -0.70 45.12 -7.43
C SER A 649 -0.29 46.60 -7.59
N SER A 650 0.15 47.25 -6.51
CA SER A 650 0.65 48.60 -6.55
C SER A 650 1.93 48.73 -7.37
N ILE A 651 2.88 47.79 -7.23
CA ILE A 651 4.11 47.74 -8.06
C ILE A 651 3.74 47.54 -9.53
N ARG A 652 2.84 46.61 -9.85
CA ARG A 652 2.39 46.34 -11.23
C ARG A 652 1.71 47.58 -11.87
N HIS A 653 0.89 48.27 -11.11
CA HIS A 653 0.19 49.46 -11.58
C HIS A 653 1.18 50.57 -11.97
N GLN A 654 2.24 50.74 -11.17
CA GLN A 654 3.22 51.78 -11.37
C GLN A 654 4.27 51.50 -12.44
N ALA A 655 4.75 50.22 -12.50
CA ALA A 655 5.87 49.84 -13.35
C ALA A 655 5.46 49.09 -14.63
N LYS A 656 4.21 48.68 -14.79
CA LYS A 656 3.66 47.98 -15.97
C LYS A 656 4.51 46.80 -16.44
N GLY A 657 4.58 45.74 -15.63
CA GLY A 657 5.32 44.51 -15.97
C GLY A 657 4.76 43.27 -15.30
N LEU A 658 5.37 42.14 -15.56
CA LEU A 658 4.96 40.87 -14.96
C LEU A 658 5.45 40.79 -13.51
N LEU A 659 4.51 40.66 -12.57
CA LEU A 659 4.76 40.37 -11.16
C LEU A 659 3.51 39.73 -10.57
N GLU A 660 3.50 38.42 -10.32
CA GLU A 660 2.31 37.67 -9.92
C GLU A 660 2.61 36.68 -8.81
N ILE A 661 1.70 36.54 -7.84
CA ILE A 661 1.73 35.40 -6.92
C ILE A 661 1.25 34.19 -7.73
N VAL A 662 2.09 33.18 -7.83
CA VAL A 662 1.84 32.01 -8.67
C VAL A 662 1.64 30.72 -7.86
N ASN A 663 2.11 30.69 -6.61
CA ASN A 663 1.87 29.58 -5.70
C ASN A 663 1.48 30.10 -4.31
N HIS A 664 0.45 29.49 -3.75
CA HIS A 664 -0.01 29.68 -2.37
C HIS A 664 0.31 28.39 -1.59
N ASN A 665 1.57 28.21 -1.19
CA ASN A 665 2.04 26.96 -0.59
C ASN A 665 1.57 26.77 0.85
N VAL A 666 1.69 27.84 1.67
CA VAL A 666 1.23 27.84 3.07
C VAL A 666 0.64 29.20 3.38
N GLU A 667 -0.62 29.23 3.76
CA GLU A 667 -1.37 30.45 4.07
C GLU A 667 -0.62 31.31 5.09
N ASN A 668 -0.43 32.59 4.76
CA ASN A 668 0.31 33.61 5.53
C ASN A 668 1.80 33.31 5.83
N TRP A 669 2.34 32.19 5.26
CA TRP A 669 3.72 31.78 5.52
C TRP A 669 4.58 31.67 4.28
N GLN A 670 4.06 31.13 3.18
CA GLN A 670 4.89 30.85 2.01
C GLN A 670 4.10 30.99 0.71
N TYR A 671 4.50 32.02 -0.04
CA TYR A 671 4.03 32.30 -1.39
C TYR A 671 5.20 32.26 -2.35
N VAL A 672 4.93 32.00 -3.62
CA VAL A 672 5.92 32.19 -4.68
C VAL A 672 5.43 33.27 -5.63
N VAL A 673 6.32 34.21 -5.90
CA VAL A 673 6.07 35.33 -6.83
C VAL A 673 6.95 35.13 -8.05
N ALA A 674 6.34 35.17 -9.23
CA ALA A 674 7.02 35.14 -10.53
C ALA A 674 6.96 36.54 -11.17
N GLY A 675 8.01 36.89 -11.87
CA GLY A 675 8.04 38.20 -12.55
C GLY A 675 9.36 38.54 -13.22
N GLU A 676 9.40 39.75 -13.74
CA GLU A 676 10.64 40.37 -14.26
C GLU A 676 11.64 40.60 -13.13
N LEU A 677 12.92 40.36 -13.40
CA LEU A 677 14.00 40.54 -12.40
C LEU A 677 13.98 41.93 -11.78
N ARG A 678 13.70 42.94 -12.56
CA ARG A 678 13.53 44.35 -12.10
C ARG A 678 12.43 44.50 -11.07
N LEU A 679 11.27 43.89 -11.30
CA LEU A 679 10.12 44.00 -10.41
C LEU A 679 10.25 43.11 -9.17
N LEU A 680 10.92 41.96 -9.30
CA LEU A 680 11.24 41.09 -8.17
C LEU A 680 12.26 41.73 -7.23
N ASP A 681 13.29 42.41 -7.75
CA ASP A 681 14.23 43.20 -6.96
C ASP A 681 13.53 44.38 -6.30
N THR A 682 12.62 45.05 -7.03
CA THR A 682 11.78 46.13 -6.48
C THR A 682 10.92 45.61 -5.33
N LEU A 683 10.24 44.49 -5.48
CA LEU A 683 9.43 43.85 -4.43
C LEU A 683 10.28 43.56 -3.18
N THR A 684 11.47 43.02 -3.35
CA THR A 684 12.41 42.75 -2.24
C THR A 684 12.76 44.03 -1.49
N ASN A 685 13.09 45.10 -2.21
CA ASN A 685 13.42 46.40 -1.60
C ASN A 685 12.24 47.04 -0.90
N VAL A 686 11.03 46.98 -1.47
CA VAL A 686 9.79 47.50 -0.84
C VAL A 686 9.49 46.73 0.45
N LEU A 687 9.51 45.40 0.44
CA LEU A 687 9.25 44.59 1.63
C LEU A 687 10.32 44.77 2.71
N ASN A 688 11.60 44.91 2.34
CA ASN A 688 12.67 45.27 3.28
C ASN A 688 12.44 46.64 3.92
N PHE A 689 11.96 47.64 3.15
CA PHE A 689 11.65 48.98 3.66
C PHE A 689 10.47 48.90 4.63
N ILE A 690 9.38 48.24 4.26
CA ILE A 690 8.19 48.06 5.14
C ILE A 690 8.61 47.42 6.47
N PHE A 691 9.43 46.37 6.42
CA PHE A 691 9.98 45.73 7.61
C PHE A 691 10.82 46.70 8.48
N SER A 692 11.78 47.42 7.85
CA SER A 692 12.70 48.30 8.57
C SER A 692 12.00 49.50 9.22
N GLN A 693 10.98 50.03 8.57
CA GLN A 693 10.19 51.14 9.05
C GLN A 693 9.00 50.72 9.92
N LYS A 694 8.81 49.37 10.10
CA LYS A 694 7.71 48.80 10.87
C LYS A 694 6.32 49.27 10.42
N ILE A 695 6.12 49.42 9.12
CA ILE A 695 4.86 49.87 8.53
C ILE A 695 3.85 48.72 8.56
N ASP A 696 2.70 48.98 9.19
CA ASP A 696 1.59 48.03 9.26
C ASP A 696 0.65 48.25 8.06
N VAL A 697 0.99 47.66 6.92
CA VAL A 697 0.22 47.79 5.68
C VAL A 697 -1.18 47.19 5.84
N SER A 698 -1.33 46.05 6.55
CA SER A 698 -2.64 45.44 6.79
C SER A 698 -3.59 46.37 7.55
N LYS A 699 -3.06 47.12 8.52
CA LYS A 699 -3.82 48.12 9.25
C LYS A 699 -4.18 49.33 8.36
N LEU A 700 -3.22 49.79 7.55
CA LEU A 700 -3.43 50.93 6.64
C LEU A 700 -4.53 50.68 5.61
N ILE A 701 -4.55 49.48 4.98
CA ILE A 701 -5.60 49.11 4.01
C ILE A 701 -7.00 49.00 4.65
N THR A 702 -7.08 48.76 5.95
CA THR A 702 -8.37 48.67 6.68
C THR A 702 -8.87 50.01 7.18
N GLU A 703 -7.96 50.92 7.54
CA GLU A 703 -8.30 52.18 8.22
C GLU A 703 -8.29 53.42 7.29
N MET A 704 -7.67 53.30 6.10
CA MET A 704 -7.54 54.45 5.16
C MET A 704 -8.12 54.07 3.77
N PRO A 705 -8.54 55.09 2.99
CA PRO A 705 -8.87 54.86 1.57
C PRO A 705 -7.68 54.27 0.84
N LEU A 706 -7.96 53.22 0.01
CA LEU A 706 -6.91 52.49 -0.72
C LEU A 706 -6.05 53.41 -1.60
N GLU A 707 -6.65 54.46 -2.19
CA GLU A 707 -5.94 55.45 -3.02
C GLU A 707 -4.86 56.21 -2.24
N ASP A 708 -5.13 56.58 -0.97
CA ASP A 708 -4.18 57.27 -0.11
C ASP A 708 -3.03 56.34 0.32
N VAL A 709 -3.33 55.07 0.64
CA VAL A 709 -2.33 54.05 0.95
C VAL A 709 -1.46 53.80 -0.26
N GLN A 710 -2.07 53.69 -1.46
CA GLN A 710 -1.37 53.50 -2.71
C GLN A 710 -0.46 54.67 -3.06
N ALA A 711 -0.90 55.94 -2.79
CA ALA A 711 -0.06 57.10 -3.02
C ALA A 711 1.17 57.18 -2.08
N GLN A 712 1.02 56.73 -0.82
CA GLN A 712 2.15 56.66 0.12
C GLN A 712 3.10 55.52 -0.26
N LEU A 713 2.57 54.35 -0.62
CA LEU A 713 3.35 53.20 -1.05
C LEU A 713 4.06 53.50 -2.39
N GLY A 714 3.44 54.30 -3.27
CA GLY A 714 3.98 54.73 -4.55
C GLY A 714 5.35 55.39 -4.43
N LYS A 715 5.56 56.25 -3.44
CA LYS A 715 6.87 56.87 -3.20
C LYS A 715 7.96 55.88 -2.80
N ILE A 716 7.57 54.84 -2.05
CA ILE A 716 8.48 53.77 -1.64
C ILE A 716 8.83 52.90 -2.88
N ILE A 717 7.82 52.61 -3.72
CA ILE A 717 7.98 51.89 -4.96
C ILE A 717 8.89 52.65 -5.94
N ASP A 718 8.69 53.96 -6.12
CA ASP A 718 9.56 54.79 -6.97
C ASP A 718 11.03 54.70 -6.53
N GLY A 719 11.30 54.83 -5.26
CA GLY A 719 12.64 54.69 -4.71
C GLY A 719 13.25 53.29 -4.88
N ALA A 720 12.42 52.25 -4.83
CA ALA A 720 12.86 50.87 -5.07
C ALA A 720 13.10 50.58 -6.54
N LEU A 721 12.27 51.14 -7.44
CA LEU A 721 12.46 51.02 -8.90
C LEU A 721 13.76 51.69 -9.36
N VAL A 722 14.05 52.92 -8.85
CA VAL A 722 15.31 53.61 -9.15
C VAL A 722 16.50 52.74 -8.74
N LYS A 723 16.49 52.13 -7.57
CA LYS A 723 17.57 51.21 -7.14
C LYS A 723 17.73 50.01 -8.04
N ALA A 724 16.62 49.41 -8.48
CA ALA A 724 16.66 48.28 -9.42
C ALA A 724 17.22 48.73 -10.80
N ASP A 725 16.84 49.92 -11.29
CA ASP A 725 17.34 50.47 -12.53
C ASP A 725 18.84 50.80 -12.45
N GLU A 726 19.31 51.42 -11.37
CA GLU A 726 20.73 51.67 -11.10
C GLU A 726 21.54 50.35 -11.04
N LYS A 727 20.97 49.31 -10.45
CA LYS A 727 21.60 47.96 -10.41
C LYS A 727 21.70 47.37 -11.81
N GLN A 728 20.66 47.49 -12.62
CA GLN A 728 20.64 47.04 -14.01
C GLN A 728 21.67 47.79 -14.87
N GLU A 729 21.77 49.11 -14.71
CA GLU A 729 22.72 49.94 -15.44
C GLU A 729 24.19 49.62 -15.06
N ARG A 730 24.44 49.47 -13.75
CA ARG A 730 25.78 49.21 -13.24
C ARG A 730 26.30 47.83 -13.65
N ASP A 731 25.45 46.79 -13.49
CA ASP A 731 25.86 45.39 -13.57
C ASP A 731 25.48 44.74 -14.91
N GLY A 732 24.68 45.43 -15.75
CA GLY A 732 24.16 44.94 -17.04
C GLY A 732 23.09 43.83 -16.90
N PHE A 733 22.88 43.31 -15.69
CA PHE A 733 21.95 42.26 -15.39
C PHE A 733 21.62 42.27 -13.89
N ILE A 734 20.35 42.06 -13.51
CA ILE A 734 19.96 42.01 -12.10
C ILE A 734 20.13 40.60 -11.56
N ASN A 735 21.06 40.43 -10.64
CA ASN A 735 21.14 39.24 -9.80
C ASN A 735 20.28 39.47 -8.55
N LEU A 736 19.24 38.64 -8.40
CA LEU A 736 18.36 38.74 -7.23
C LEU A 736 19.12 38.31 -5.96
N GLU A 737 18.94 39.07 -4.89
CA GLU A 737 19.53 38.82 -3.61
C GLU A 737 18.46 38.44 -2.58
N ARG A 738 18.86 37.69 -1.57
CA ARG A 738 17.98 37.34 -0.47
C ARG A 738 17.63 38.57 0.35
N GLY A 739 16.33 38.86 0.51
CA GLY A 739 15.84 39.88 1.40
C GLY A 739 15.45 39.33 2.77
N GLN A 740 14.86 40.19 3.61
CA GLN A 740 14.34 39.81 4.93
C GLN A 740 13.23 38.75 4.81
N SER A 741 12.33 38.94 3.89
CA SER A 741 11.14 38.11 3.66
C SER A 741 11.14 37.38 2.31
N THR A 742 12.17 37.59 1.49
CA THR A 742 12.25 37.08 0.12
C THR A 742 13.48 36.17 -0.07
N ILE A 743 13.29 35.06 -0.81
CA ILE A 743 14.36 34.11 -1.14
C ILE A 743 14.27 33.83 -2.65
N PRO A 744 15.25 34.27 -3.48
CA PRO A 744 15.29 33.89 -4.89
C PRO A 744 15.36 32.38 -5.07
N LEU A 745 14.60 31.85 -6.01
CA LEU A 745 14.67 30.43 -6.38
C LEU A 745 15.79 30.23 -7.38
N LEU A 746 16.89 29.65 -6.94
CA LEU A 746 18.09 29.47 -7.72
C LEU A 746 17.84 28.52 -8.91
N GLY A 747 18.36 28.90 -10.09
CA GLY A 747 18.23 28.11 -11.31
C GLY A 747 16.88 28.24 -12.01
N ILE A 748 15.95 29.03 -11.50
CA ILE A 748 14.65 29.31 -12.12
C ILE A 748 14.78 30.64 -12.90
N ASP A 749 14.65 30.53 -14.22
CA ASP A 749 14.77 31.66 -15.18
C ASP A 749 13.57 31.73 -16.13
N VAL A 750 12.46 31.11 -15.75
CA VAL A 750 11.15 31.16 -16.43
C VAL A 750 10.10 31.51 -15.38
N PRO A 751 9.14 32.43 -15.68
CA PRO A 751 8.09 32.80 -14.74
C PRO A 751 6.98 31.74 -14.73
N PHE A 752 7.27 30.57 -14.11
CA PHE A 752 6.32 29.43 -14.07
C PHE A 752 5.02 29.82 -13.41
N HIS A 753 3.93 29.20 -13.86
CA HIS A 753 2.56 29.38 -13.36
C HIS A 753 1.99 30.79 -13.52
N SER A 754 2.71 31.72 -14.15
CA SER A 754 2.21 33.07 -14.42
C SER A 754 1.35 33.14 -15.68
N SER A 755 0.60 34.24 -15.82
CA SER A 755 -0.16 34.55 -17.03
C SER A 755 0.70 34.62 -18.30
N PHE A 756 2.00 34.86 -18.16
CA PHE A 756 2.96 34.86 -19.26
C PHE A 756 2.99 33.57 -20.05
N LEU A 757 2.79 32.41 -19.39
CA LEU A 757 2.82 31.08 -20.04
C LEU A 757 1.47 30.62 -20.58
N LEU A 758 0.42 31.44 -20.47
CA LEU A 758 -0.95 31.05 -20.83
C LEU A 758 -1.06 30.65 -22.31
N SER A 759 -0.30 31.30 -23.20
CA SER A 759 -0.27 31.00 -24.63
C SER A 759 0.25 29.59 -24.96
N GLY A 760 1.04 28.98 -24.06
CA GLY A 760 1.56 27.62 -24.20
C GLY A 760 0.58 26.50 -23.82
N VAL A 761 -0.55 26.82 -23.18
CA VAL A 761 -1.51 25.83 -22.65
C VAL A 761 -2.19 25.05 -23.79
N GLY A 762 -2.66 25.75 -24.84
CA GLY A 762 -3.32 25.12 -25.99
C GLY A 762 -2.39 24.13 -26.72
N PRO A 763 -1.19 24.55 -27.14
CA PRO A 763 -0.20 23.67 -27.74
C PRO A 763 0.14 22.44 -26.91
N PHE A 764 0.35 22.61 -25.62
CA PHE A 764 0.65 21.49 -24.72
C PHE A 764 -0.52 20.53 -24.58
N ARG A 765 -1.75 21.02 -24.48
CA ARG A 765 -2.96 20.20 -24.49
C ARG A 765 -3.04 19.34 -25.76
N ASN A 766 -2.80 19.92 -26.93
CA ASN A 766 -2.79 19.20 -28.20
C ASN A 766 -1.70 18.13 -28.27
N PHE A 767 -0.54 18.38 -27.67
CA PHE A 767 0.51 17.38 -27.58
C PHE A 767 0.10 16.23 -26.65
N LEU A 768 -0.47 16.52 -25.48
CA LEU A 768 -0.94 15.52 -24.54
C LEU A 768 -2.01 14.62 -25.16
N LEU A 769 -2.98 15.17 -25.89
CA LEU A 769 -4.03 14.39 -26.56
C LEU A 769 -3.49 13.35 -27.56
N LYS A 770 -2.30 13.57 -28.13
CA LYS A 770 -1.64 12.61 -29.01
C LYS A 770 -0.94 11.46 -28.23
N LYS A 771 -0.61 11.67 -26.97
CA LYS A 771 0.15 10.73 -26.13
C LYS A 771 -0.72 9.99 -25.13
N LEU A 772 -1.82 10.61 -24.65
CA LEU A 772 -2.72 10.02 -23.68
C LEU A 772 -3.63 8.97 -24.32
N ARG A 773 -3.73 7.83 -23.68
CA ARG A 773 -4.71 6.79 -24.00
C ARG A 773 -5.85 6.87 -23.01
N VAL A 774 -6.88 7.63 -23.32
CA VAL A 774 -8.02 7.91 -22.42
C VAL A 774 -8.67 6.65 -21.87
N ASN A 775 -8.70 5.58 -22.67
CA ASN A 775 -9.28 4.30 -22.27
C ASN A 775 -8.44 3.54 -21.23
N ASP A 776 -7.16 3.87 -21.10
CA ASP A 776 -6.24 3.19 -20.17
C ASP A 776 -6.18 3.89 -18.80
N ILE A 777 -6.88 5.00 -18.63
CA ILE A 777 -6.85 5.80 -17.39
C ILE A 777 -7.52 5.05 -16.23
N ASN A 778 -6.80 4.85 -15.15
CA ASN A 778 -7.33 4.25 -13.93
C ASN A 778 -8.08 5.28 -13.07
N TYR A 779 -9.32 5.57 -13.44
CA TYR A 779 -10.17 6.53 -12.72
C TYR A 779 -10.43 6.15 -11.26
N SER A 780 -10.37 4.86 -10.92
CA SER A 780 -10.60 4.41 -9.54
C SER A 780 -9.50 4.84 -8.57
N LEU A 781 -8.28 5.00 -9.06
CA LEU A 781 -7.14 5.47 -8.26
C LEU A 781 -7.02 7.00 -8.27
N LEU A 782 -7.42 7.66 -9.35
CA LEU A 782 -7.33 9.13 -9.46
C LEU A 782 -8.17 9.88 -8.42
N LYS A 783 -9.19 9.25 -7.87
CA LYS A 783 -9.99 9.85 -6.77
C LYS A 783 -9.21 10.06 -5.46
N HIS A 784 -8.01 9.49 -5.34
CA HIS A 784 -7.14 9.60 -4.16
C HIS A 784 -6.02 10.65 -4.34
N LEU A 785 -5.95 11.27 -5.54
CA LEU A 785 -5.02 12.35 -5.86
C LEU A 785 -5.55 13.74 -5.45
#